data_43b0bd7ff95576c900dca46e7a59ef77
#
_entry.id   43b0bd7ff95576c900dca46e7a59ef77
#
_cell.length_a   1.000
_cell.length_b   1.000
_cell.length_c   1.000
_cell.angle_alpha   90.00
_cell.angle_beta   90.00
_cell.angle_gamma   90.00
#
_symmetry.space_group_name_H-M   'P 1'
#
loop_
_entity.id
_entity.type
_entity.pdbx_description
1 polymer ?
#
loop_
_entity_poly.entity_id
_entity_poly.type
_entity_poly.pdbx_seq_one_letter_code
_entity_poly.pdbx_strand_id
1 'polypeptide(L)'
;VILLGGRTGRDGIGGATGSSKSHNKKSLTTMASEVQKGNAPEERKIQRLFRDGSVTRLIKRCNDFGAGGVSVAIGELADGLEIDLDAVRKKYDGLDGTELAISESQERMAVVVAPEDADKFIAAAEKENLEAYRVAVVTESPRMVMHWKGQTIADLSRAFLNTNGAVKHARVSVGEKDRSAFGVEPFKTLREMASSLKCASRRGLTERFDGSIGAGSVLMPFGGKYQATPAQTMAALLPVLPGQETDQASVMAWGCDPDALSADPYTGAHDAVVLSVAKLVAAGADYKKAYLTLQEFFEKLRSEPQRWGKPFSALLGALDAQLELKAAAIGGKDSMSGSFLDKDVPPTLISFAIAPIKAREVITPEFKEAGHPVYVFIGNGTAAGQKAAWEDFYALHKAGKVRAAWAVENSLAEAVMKMSFGNHIGFRSVDRKIDWHRRGEGEIIAELTEEPLFVYGAKLGKTTSEPVITLGDDSAPIDELLSLNEGVLEEVYPTRAGSSETVQAISWEGRSPVVCKHKVARPKAVIPAFPGTNCEYDTAKACIRAGIDPEIVVVRNLTNDFLSQSAQALEKAIREAQMVVLPGGFSGGDEPEGSAKFICSFLRNPALSDAIMDLLKHRDGLMLGICNGFQALVKLGLVPYGEIRVMDDSCPTLTYNQIGRHQSRYVTTRVASVQSPWMLKCNVGDLYTIPISHGEGRFVAPSKAAADLIAHGQVGTQYVDLEGRPSMDILVNPNGSLEAIEGIFSPDGRVFGKMGHLERRGPFVAVNIPGEKHMPLFESGAEYFK
;
A
#
# COMPACT_ATOMS: atom_id res chain seq x y z
N VAL A 1 -8.54 -27.37 15.20
CA VAL A 1 -7.82 -26.14 14.91
C VAL A 1 -6.64 -26.44 14.01
N ILE A 2 -6.51 -25.68 12.95
CA ILE A 2 -5.38 -25.77 12.00
C ILE A 2 -4.53 -24.52 12.17
N LEU A 3 -3.21 -24.70 12.29
CA LEU A 3 -2.24 -23.64 12.18
C LEU A 3 -1.67 -23.69 10.76
N LEU A 4 -1.58 -22.51 10.12
CA LEU A 4 -1.02 -22.38 8.78
C LEU A 4 -0.06 -21.20 8.69
N GLY A 5 0.82 -21.24 7.69
CA GLY A 5 1.80 -20.19 7.41
C GLY A 5 3.19 -20.50 7.93
N GLY A 6 3.89 -19.48 8.41
CA GLY A 6 5.28 -19.54 8.84
C GLY A 6 5.55 -20.51 10.00
N ARG A 7 6.78 -20.97 10.11
CA ARG A 7 7.23 -21.82 11.23
C ARG A 7 7.58 -20.99 12.46
N THR A 8 7.52 -21.61 13.63
CA THR A 8 7.78 -20.99 14.94
C THR A 8 9.26 -20.88 15.25
N GLY A 9 9.72 -19.72 15.64
CA GLY A 9 11.06 -19.44 16.19
C GLY A 9 10.97 -18.75 17.54
N ARG A 10 12.07 -18.13 18.01
CA ARG A 10 12.12 -17.32 19.26
C ARG A 10 11.72 -15.87 19.06
N ASP A 11 10.76 -15.61 18.19
CA ASP A 11 10.33 -14.25 17.91
C ASP A 11 9.43 -13.73 19.05
N GLY A 12 9.71 -12.53 19.57
CA GLY A 12 8.88 -11.84 20.55
C GLY A 12 8.81 -12.49 21.94
N ILE A 13 9.65 -13.49 22.24
CA ILE A 13 9.68 -14.13 23.57
C ILE A 13 10.05 -13.11 24.65
N GLY A 14 9.17 -12.94 25.63
CA GLY A 14 9.31 -11.92 26.67
C GLY A 14 8.60 -10.60 26.36
N GLY A 15 7.82 -10.56 25.29
CA GLY A 15 7.02 -9.44 24.82
C GLY A 15 7.68 -8.65 23.69
N ALA A 16 6.89 -8.22 22.72
CA ALA A 16 7.33 -7.40 21.60
C ALA A 16 7.86 -6.05 22.08
N THR A 17 9.13 -5.77 21.75
CA THR A 17 9.78 -4.52 22.14
C THR A 17 9.14 -3.32 21.44
N GLY A 18 8.81 -2.28 22.21
CA GLY A 18 8.10 -1.09 21.75
C GLY A 18 6.58 -1.22 21.77
N SER A 19 6.01 -2.43 21.78
CA SER A 19 4.57 -2.67 21.89
C SER A 19 4.16 -3.11 23.30
N SER A 20 4.73 -4.19 23.81
CA SER A 20 4.44 -4.75 25.14
C SER A 20 5.56 -4.56 26.14
N LYS A 21 6.76 -4.24 25.66
CA LYS A 21 7.99 -4.07 26.46
C LYS A 21 8.74 -2.82 26.02
N SER A 22 9.16 -2.03 27.00
CA SER A 22 9.97 -0.83 26.72
C SER A 22 11.38 -1.20 26.29
N HIS A 23 11.94 -0.43 25.36
CA HIS A 23 13.33 -0.53 24.96
C HIS A 23 14.30 -0.27 26.15
N ASN A 24 15.40 -1.00 26.14
CA ASN A 24 16.57 -0.74 26.99
C ASN A 24 17.85 -0.93 26.16
N LYS A 25 19.02 -0.57 26.74
CA LYS A 25 20.30 -0.69 26.02
C LYS A 25 20.61 -2.11 25.55
N LYS A 26 20.18 -3.14 26.29
CA LYS A 26 20.39 -4.55 25.92
C LYS A 26 19.52 -4.95 24.74
N SER A 27 18.26 -4.46 24.66
CA SER A 27 17.38 -4.80 23.54
C SER A 27 17.91 -4.35 22.18
N LEU A 28 18.73 -3.29 22.15
CA LEU A 28 19.37 -2.81 20.91
C LEU A 28 20.59 -3.64 20.48
N THR A 29 21.25 -4.34 21.38
CA THR A 29 22.56 -4.97 21.12
C THR A 29 22.59 -6.48 21.23
N THR A 30 21.72 -7.11 22.05
CA THR A 30 21.83 -8.52 22.38
C THR A 30 20.53 -9.32 22.26
N MET A 31 19.38 -8.65 21.99
CA MET A 31 18.07 -9.31 22.05
C MET A 31 17.38 -9.33 20.68
N ALA A 32 18.09 -9.75 19.65
CA ALA A 32 17.54 -9.91 18.28
C ALA A 32 16.33 -10.88 18.22
N SER A 33 16.23 -11.82 19.17
CA SER A 33 15.10 -12.73 19.30
C SER A 33 13.81 -12.09 19.83
N GLU A 34 13.89 -10.89 20.44
CA GLU A 34 12.72 -10.16 20.90
C GLU A 34 12.07 -9.33 19.75
N VAL A 35 12.75 -9.22 18.61
CA VAL A 35 12.24 -8.50 17.46
C VAL A 35 11.42 -9.45 16.60
N GLN A 36 10.15 -9.09 16.37
CA GLN A 36 9.33 -9.77 15.38
C GLN A 36 9.87 -9.46 13.98
N LYS A 37 9.97 -10.47 13.13
CA LYS A 37 10.44 -10.35 11.74
C LYS A 37 9.32 -10.70 10.79
N GLY A 38 9.01 -9.79 9.86
CA GLY A 38 8.05 -10.03 8.81
C GLY A 38 8.58 -11.03 7.76
N ASN A 39 7.66 -11.71 7.08
CA ASN A 39 7.91 -12.60 5.94
C ASN A 39 6.87 -12.35 4.85
N ALA A 40 7.08 -11.29 4.05
CA ALA A 40 6.13 -10.87 3.03
C ALA A 40 5.77 -11.95 1.99
N PRO A 41 6.71 -12.85 1.54
CA PRO A 41 6.34 -13.97 0.69
C PRO A 41 5.34 -14.94 1.34
N GLU A 42 5.45 -15.20 2.64
CA GLU A 42 4.51 -16.07 3.36
C GLU A 42 3.15 -15.40 3.53
N GLU A 43 3.13 -14.13 3.90
CA GLU A 43 1.93 -13.31 3.99
C GLU A 43 1.15 -13.30 2.66
N ARG A 44 1.84 -13.14 1.53
CA ARG A 44 1.19 -13.14 0.21
C ARG A 44 0.48 -14.46 -0.10
N LYS A 45 1.04 -15.60 0.29
CA LYS A 45 0.41 -16.90 0.13
C LYS A 45 -0.85 -17.03 0.97
N ILE A 46 -0.80 -16.56 2.23
CA ILE A 46 -1.97 -16.51 3.11
C ILE A 46 -3.07 -15.64 2.49
N GLN A 47 -2.74 -14.45 1.99
CA GLN A 47 -3.69 -13.56 1.33
C GLN A 47 -4.38 -14.21 0.13
N ARG A 48 -3.65 -15.00 -0.68
CA ARG A 48 -4.27 -15.73 -1.80
C ARG A 48 -5.24 -16.80 -1.33
N LEU A 49 -4.86 -17.59 -0.32
CA LEU A 49 -5.74 -18.59 0.28
C LEU A 49 -7.03 -17.96 0.81
N PHE A 50 -6.91 -16.86 1.54
CA PHE A 50 -8.06 -16.17 2.15
C PHE A 50 -8.91 -15.38 1.14
N ARG A 51 -8.47 -15.21 -0.11
CA ARG A 51 -9.31 -14.69 -1.19
C ARG A 51 -10.22 -15.74 -1.82
N ASP A 52 -9.93 -17.03 -1.65
CA ASP A 52 -10.79 -18.08 -2.14
C ASP A 52 -12.01 -18.28 -1.22
N GLY A 53 -13.17 -17.75 -1.65
CA GLY A 53 -14.41 -17.87 -0.91
C GLY A 53 -14.88 -19.32 -0.70
N SER A 54 -14.39 -20.30 -1.48
CA SER A 54 -14.69 -21.72 -1.24
C SER A 54 -13.94 -22.27 -0.03
N VAL A 55 -12.78 -21.69 0.27
CA VAL A 55 -11.94 -22.05 1.41
C VAL A 55 -12.36 -21.29 2.67
N THR A 56 -12.56 -19.97 2.56
CA THR A 56 -12.90 -19.14 3.73
C THR A 56 -14.25 -19.47 4.33
N ARG A 57 -15.20 -19.97 3.54
CA ARG A 57 -16.50 -20.48 4.06
C ARG A 57 -16.40 -21.73 4.94
N LEU A 58 -15.26 -22.45 4.92
CA LEU A 58 -14.99 -23.56 5.84
C LEU A 58 -14.61 -23.07 7.24
N ILE A 59 -14.13 -21.81 7.34
CA ILE A 59 -13.62 -21.24 8.60
C ILE A 59 -14.78 -20.87 9.51
N LYS A 60 -14.79 -21.41 10.73
CA LYS A 60 -15.73 -21.06 11.81
C LYS A 60 -15.24 -19.85 12.60
N ARG A 61 -13.95 -19.83 12.95
CA ARG A 61 -13.22 -18.75 13.61
C ARG A 61 -11.78 -18.73 13.12
N CYS A 62 -11.15 -17.58 13.18
CA CYS A 62 -9.70 -17.45 12.92
C CYS A 62 -9.10 -16.33 13.77
N ASN A 63 -7.81 -16.48 14.04
CA ASN A 63 -6.98 -15.48 14.69
C ASN A 63 -5.62 -15.43 13.99
N ASP A 64 -5.01 -14.24 13.95
CA ASP A 64 -3.61 -14.06 13.60
C ASP A 64 -2.69 -14.34 14.80
N PHE A 65 -1.40 -14.50 14.53
CA PHE A 65 -0.40 -14.66 15.59
C PHE A 65 0.28 -13.32 15.87
N GLY A 66 0.08 -12.86 17.09
CA GLY A 66 0.74 -11.71 17.67
C GLY A 66 1.24 -12.01 19.06
N ALA A 67 1.12 -11.07 19.98
CA ALA A 67 1.53 -11.20 21.36
C ALA A 67 0.90 -12.42 22.05
N GLY A 68 1.72 -13.21 22.73
CA GLY A 68 1.32 -14.43 23.43
C GLY A 68 1.25 -15.69 22.56
N GLY A 69 1.56 -15.61 21.27
CA GLY A 69 1.74 -16.75 20.36
C GLY A 69 0.57 -17.73 20.35
N VAL A 70 0.85 -19.03 20.42
CA VAL A 70 -0.16 -20.10 20.45
C VAL A 70 -1.13 -19.93 21.62
N SER A 71 -0.64 -19.49 22.78
CA SER A 71 -1.45 -19.33 23.99
C SER A 71 -2.61 -18.34 23.79
N VAL A 72 -2.41 -17.31 22.97
CA VAL A 72 -3.41 -16.29 22.65
C VAL A 72 -4.12 -16.62 21.34
N ALA A 73 -3.38 -16.73 20.23
CA ALA A 73 -3.96 -16.92 18.90
C ALA A 73 -4.86 -18.17 18.82
N ILE A 74 -4.48 -19.26 19.45
CA ILE A 74 -5.30 -20.48 19.52
C ILE A 74 -6.17 -20.45 20.78
N GLY A 75 -5.59 -20.04 21.92
CA GLY A 75 -6.26 -20.07 23.22
C GLY A 75 -7.53 -19.24 23.31
N GLU A 76 -7.72 -18.25 22.46
CA GLU A 76 -8.92 -17.40 22.39
C GLU A 76 -9.98 -17.88 21.39
N LEU A 77 -9.70 -18.93 20.59
CA LEU A 77 -10.62 -19.38 19.54
C LEU A 77 -11.88 -20.09 20.09
N ALA A 78 -11.77 -20.73 21.26
CA ALA A 78 -12.89 -21.42 21.89
C ALA A 78 -12.72 -21.49 23.40
N ASP A 79 -13.81 -21.75 24.13
CA ASP A 79 -13.78 -21.88 25.58
C ASP A 79 -13.03 -23.13 26.06
N GLY A 80 -13.19 -24.24 25.36
CA GLY A 80 -12.49 -25.50 25.61
C GLY A 80 -11.53 -25.86 24.48
N LEU A 81 -10.26 -26.11 24.81
CA LEU A 81 -9.20 -26.41 23.85
C LEU A 81 -8.18 -27.39 24.42
N GLU A 82 -7.85 -28.42 23.65
CA GLU A 82 -6.66 -29.25 23.82
C GLU A 82 -5.66 -28.93 22.72
N ILE A 83 -4.48 -28.45 23.11
CA ILE A 83 -3.43 -27.94 22.21
C ILE A 83 -2.23 -28.88 22.30
N ASP A 84 -1.77 -29.38 21.16
CA ASP A 84 -0.57 -30.21 21.01
C ASP A 84 0.60 -29.34 20.50
N LEU A 85 1.51 -28.96 21.39
CA LEU A 85 2.67 -28.17 21.05
C LEU A 85 3.74 -28.97 20.29
N ASP A 86 3.71 -30.31 20.36
CA ASP A 86 4.61 -31.15 19.55
C ASP A 86 4.27 -31.09 18.06
N ALA A 87 3.01 -30.81 17.72
CA ALA A 87 2.54 -30.59 16.34
C ALA A 87 3.00 -29.24 15.76
N VAL A 88 3.42 -28.28 16.60
CA VAL A 88 3.84 -26.94 16.12
C VAL A 88 5.17 -27.03 15.37
N ARG A 89 5.17 -26.71 14.09
CA ARG A 89 6.37 -26.73 13.24
C ARG A 89 7.34 -25.62 13.60
N LYS A 90 8.63 -25.98 13.66
CA LYS A 90 9.70 -25.11 14.15
C LYS A 90 10.61 -24.64 13.01
N LYS A 91 11.16 -23.42 13.12
CA LYS A 91 12.21 -22.91 12.22
C LYS A 91 13.52 -23.68 12.43
N TYR A 92 13.80 -24.08 13.66
CA TYR A 92 14.99 -24.79 14.11
C TYR A 92 14.71 -25.59 15.39
N ASP A 93 15.56 -26.53 15.70
CA ASP A 93 15.45 -27.33 16.93
C ASP A 93 15.86 -26.55 18.19
N GLY A 94 15.50 -27.08 19.37
CA GLY A 94 15.87 -26.51 20.65
C GLY A 94 14.85 -25.55 21.29
N LEU A 95 13.67 -25.41 20.70
CA LEU A 95 12.54 -24.73 21.34
C LEU A 95 11.90 -25.63 22.37
N ASP A 96 11.66 -25.11 23.59
CA ASP A 96 10.90 -25.80 24.62
C ASP A 96 9.38 -25.52 24.53
N GLY A 97 8.59 -26.17 25.41
CA GLY A 97 7.14 -26.03 25.40
C GLY A 97 6.67 -24.61 25.70
N THR A 98 7.38 -23.89 26.59
CA THR A 98 7.06 -22.49 26.90
C THR A 98 7.32 -21.58 25.69
N GLU A 99 8.49 -21.73 25.06
CA GLU A 99 8.84 -20.97 23.87
C GLU A 99 7.86 -21.21 22.71
N LEU A 100 7.43 -22.45 22.50
CA LEU A 100 6.41 -22.80 21.50
C LEU A 100 5.04 -22.17 21.81
N ALA A 101 4.67 -22.12 23.10
CA ALA A 101 3.38 -21.60 23.54
C ALA A 101 3.27 -20.08 23.39
N ILE A 102 4.37 -19.34 23.58
CA ILE A 102 4.33 -17.87 23.66
C ILE A 102 5.05 -17.13 22.50
N SER A 103 5.71 -17.86 21.60
CA SER A 103 6.41 -17.26 20.46
C SER A 103 5.47 -16.46 19.55
N GLU A 104 5.89 -15.24 19.22
CA GLU A 104 5.16 -14.28 18.38
C GLU A 104 5.64 -14.31 16.91
N SER A 105 6.10 -15.47 16.40
CA SER A 105 6.46 -15.59 14.99
C SER A 105 5.29 -15.18 14.09
N GLN A 106 5.52 -14.21 13.22
CA GLN A 106 4.52 -13.59 12.36
C GLN A 106 4.18 -14.43 11.11
N GLU A 107 3.20 -13.96 10.34
CA GLU A 107 2.65 -14.61 9.14
C GLU A 107 2.20 -16.04 9.42
N ARG A 108 1.45 -16.20 10.50
CA ARG A 108 0.74 -17.41 10.86
C ARG A 108 -0.72 -17.10 11.10
N MET A 109 -1.61 -18.05 10.80
CA MET A 109 -3.03 -17.98 11.14
C MET A 109 -3.45 -19.27 11.84
N ALA A 110 -4.35 -19.15 12.81
CA ALA A 110 -5.05 -20.28 13.39
C ALA A 110 -6.51 -20.23 12.95
N VAL A 111 -7.01 -21.36 12.43
CA VAL A 111 -8.40 -21.45 11.96
C VAL A 111 -9.12 -22.63 12.59
N VAL A 112 -10.36 -22.41 12.99
CA VAL A 112 -11.28 -23.48 13.42
C VAL A 112 -12.11 -23.90 12.21
N VAL A 113 -12.08 -25.16 11.88
CA VAL A 113 -12.89 -25.78 10.82
C VAL A 113 -13.64 -27.00 11.37
N ALA A 114 -14.70 -27.42 10.68
CA ALA A 114 -15.35 -28.68 11.02
C ALA A 114 -14.37 -29.87 10.81
N PRO A 115 -14.44 -30.95 11.63
CA PRO A 115 -13.53 -32.08 11.49
C PRO A 115 -13.46 -32.67 10.09
N GLU A 116 -14.59 -32.79 9.42
CA GLU A 116 -14.75 -33.29 8.05
C GLU A 116 -14.15 -32.38 6.98
N ASP A 117 -13.99 -31.08 7.25
CA ASP A 117 -13.40 -30.10 6.35
C ASP A 117 -11.89 -29.89 6.52
N ALA A 118 -11.30 -30.48 7.57
CA ALA A 118 -9.91 -30.22 7.93
C ALA A 118 -8.93 -30.60 6.81
N ASP A 119 -9.07 -31.79 6.21
CA ASP A 119 -8.18 -32.24 5.14
C ASP A 119 -8.39 -31.44 3.86
N LYS A 120 -9.61 -31.01 3.59
CA LYS A 120 -9.94 -30.13 2.44
C LYS A 120 -9.28 -28.77 2.60
N PHE A 121 -9.31 -28.19 3.81
CA PHE A 121 -8.65 -26.92 4.10
C PHE A 121 -7.13 -27.03 3.96
N ILE A 122 -6.52 -28.07 4.53
CA ILE A 122 -5.08 -28.34 4.43
C ILE A 122 -4.65 -28.49 2.97
N ALA A 123 -5.39 -29.27 2.17
CA ALA A 123 -5.10 -29.44 0.75
C ALA A 123 -5.21 -28.12 -0.04
N ALA A 124 -6.14 -27.23 0.33
CA ALA A 124 -6.24 -25.90 -0.28
C ALA A 124 -5.03 -25.01 0.07
N ALA A 125 -4.56 -25.06 1.32
CA ALA A 125 -3.36 -24.34 1.75
C ALA A 125 -2.10 -24.86 1.02
N GLU A 126 -1.96 -26.16 0.84
CA GLU A 126 -0.84 -26.75 0.10
C GLU A 126 -0.80 -26.34 -1.38
N LYS A 127 -1.96 -26.13 -2.01
CA LYS A 127 -2.04 -25.57 -3.37
C LYS A 127 -1.47 -24.16 -3.46
N GLU A 128 -1.60 -23.39 -2.38
CA GLU A 128 -1.04 -22.04 -2.26
C GLU A 128 0.40 -22.03 -1.72
N ASN A 129 1.06 -23.20 -1.66
CA ASN A 129 2.42 -23.36 -1.13
C ASN A 129 2.53 -22.94 0.35
N LEU A 130 1.50 -23.22 1.15
CA LEU A 130 1.45 -22.97 2.59
C LEU A 130 1.58 -24.29 3.37
N GLU A 131 2.37 -24.28 4.43
CA GLU A 131 2.27 -25.31 5.45
C GLU A 131 0.96 -25.12 6.24
N ALA A 132 0.19 -26.19 6.41
CA ALA A 132 -1.00 -26.21 7.24
C ALA A 132 -1.10 -27.57 7.95
N TYR A 133 -1.44 -27.55 9.24
CA TYR A 133 -1.48 -28.78 10.05
C TYR A 133 -2.39 -28.62 11.26
N ARG A 134 -2.94 -29.74 11.75
CA ARG A 134 -3.74 -29.77 12.97
C ARG A 134 -2.86 -29.53 14.18
N VAL A 135 -3.29 -28.68 15.11
CA VAL A 135 -2.53 -28.29 16.30
C VAL A 135 -3.37 -28.32 17.58
N ALA A 136 -4.69 -28.29 17.46
CA ALA A 136 -5.58 -28.33 18.60
C ALA A 136 -6.96 -28.91 18.25
N VAL A 137 -7.69 -29.32 19.27
CA VAL A 137 -9.09 -29.76 19.18
C VAL A 137 -9.92 -28.90 20.12
N VAL A 138 -11.08 -28.44 19.64
CA VAL A 138 -12.11 -27.79 20.46
C VAL A 138 -12.83 -28.85 21.26
N THR A 139 -12.95 -28.64 22.58
CA THR A 139 -13.56 -29.57 23.54
C THR A 139 -14.77 -28.96 24.27
N GLU A 140 -15.63 -29.78 24.83
CA GLU A 140 -16.74 -29.31 25.64
C GLU A 140 -16.30 -28.81 27.03
N SER A 141 -15.13 -29.28 27.51
CA SER A 141 -14.59 -28.84 28.80
C SER A 141 -14.09 -27.40 28.67
N PRO A 142 -14.56 -26.43 29.47
CA PRO A 142 -14.17 -25.02 29.37
C PRO A 142 -12.79 -24.81 30.01
N ARG A 143 -11.79 -25.42 29.42
CA ARG A 143 -10.38 -25.36 29.82
C ARG A 143 -9.46 -25.21 28.63
N MET A 144 -8.38 -24.48 28.78
CA MET A 144 -7.25 -24.46 27.86
C MET A 144 -6.18 -25.39 28.40
N VAL A 145 -5.93 -26.49 27.70
CA VAL A 145 -4.97 -27.51 28.06
C VAL A 145 -3.87 -27.58 26.99
N MET A 146 -2.60 -27.58 27.39
CA MET A 146 -1.46 -27.69 26.49
C MET A 146 -0.61 -28.89 26.83
N HIS A 147 -0.27 -29.68 25.81
CA HIS A 147 0.58 -30.85 25.91
C HIS A 147 1.92 -30.61 25.17
N TRP A 148 2.99 -31.10 25.76
CA TRP A 148 4.33 -31.11 25.19
C TRP A 148 5.12 -32.31 25.68
N LYS A 149 5.67 -33.08 24.74
CA LYS A 149 6.42 -34.34 25.01
C LYS A 149 5.67 -35.33 25.94
N GLY A 150 4.36 -35.46 25.65
CA GLY A 150 3.47 -36.34 26.38
C GLY A 150 3.13 -35.89 27.82
N GLN A 151 3.44 -34.64 28.17
CA GLN A 151 3.10 -34.06 29.47
C GLN A 151 2.16 -32.88 29.30
N THR A 152 1.23 -32.70 30.24
CA THR A 152 0.43 -31.49 30.34
C THR A 152 1.26 -30.40 31.00
N ILE A 153 1.58 -29.34 30.25
CA ILE A 153 2.38 -28.21 30.73
C ILE A 153 1.56 -26.99 31.13
N ALA A 154 0.31 -26.91 30.67
CA ALA A 154 -0.66 -25.91 31.11
C ALA A 154 -2.05 -26.55 31.14
N ASP A 155 -2.84 -26.22 32.17
CA ASP A 155 -4.23 -26.62 32.31
C ASP A 155 -4.97 -25.53 33.08
N LEU A 156 -5.61 -24.61 32.34
CA LEU A 156 -6.24 -23.40 32.88
C LEU A 156 -7.73 -23.41 32.59
N SER A 157 -8.54 -23.15 33.63
CA SER A 157 -9.98 -23.02 33.43
C SER A 157 -10.33 -21.71 32.70
N ARG A 158 -11.34 -21.74 31.88
CA ARG A 158 -11.83 -20.54 31.19
C ARG A 158 -12.31 -19.48 32.18
N ALA A 159 -12.91 -19.90 33.26
CA ALA A 159 -13.32 -19.01 34.34
C ALA A 159 -12.13 -18.22 34.90
N PHE A 160 -10.97 -18.85 35.09
CA PHE A 160 -9.74 -18.16 35.51
C PHE A 160 -9.23 -17.20 34.42
N LEU A 161 -9.16 -17.62 33.18
CA LEU A 161 -8.69 -16.78 32.08
C LEU A 161 -9.57 -15.54 31.89
N ASN A 162 -10.89 -15.66 32.09
CA ASN A 162 -11.82 -14.56 31.96
C ASN A 162 -11.80 -13.57 33.15
N THR A 163 -11.07 -13.84 34.23
CA THR A 163 -10.96 -12.93 35.38
C THR A 163 -9.95 -11.79 35.15
N ASN A 164 -9.14 -11.83 34.12
CA ASN A 164 -8.01 -10.93 33.92
C ASN A 164 -7.00 -10.89 35.08
N GLY A 165 -7.02 -11.94 35.95
CA GLY A 165 -6.11 -12.09 37.08
C GLY A 165 -6.56 -11.31 38.33
N ALA A 166 -5.60 -10.92 39.17
CA ALA A 166 -5.87 -10.20 40.41
C ALA A 166 -6.34 -8.77 40.15
N VAL A 167 -7.34 -8.32 40.90
CA VAL A 167 -7.81 -6.92 40.85
C VAL A 167 -6.67 -5.99 41.20
N LYS A 168 -6.38 -5.05 40.33
CA LYS A 168 -5.37 -4.01 40.51
C LYS A 168 -6.04 -2.66 40.73
N HIS A 169 -5.47 -1.88 41.67
CA HIS A 169 -5.93 -0.54 41.95
C HIS A 169 -4.88 0.48 41.59
N ALA A 170 -5.27 1.51 40.80
CA ALA A 170 -4.43 2.64 40.47
C ALA A 170 -5.08 3.93 41.01
N ARG A 171 -4.25 4.88 41.42
CA ARG A 171 -4.70 6.24 41.68
C ARG A 171 -4.50 7.06 40.40
N VAL A 172 -5.50 7.83 40.05
CA VAL A 172 -5.51 8.69 38.87
C VAL A 172 -5.62 10.15 39.33
N SER A 173 -4.79 11.02 38.80
CA SER A 173 -4.86 12.46 38.97
C SER A 173 -4.77 13.14 37.60
N VAL A 174 -5.86 13.76 37.20
CA VAL A 174 -5.91 14.56 35.97
C VAL A 174 -5.22 15.89 36.24
N GLY A 175 -4.24 16.25 35.41
CA GLY A 175 -3.53 17.53 35.50
C GLY A 175 -4.39 18.73 35.14
N GLU A 176 -3.93 19.93 35.48
CA GLU A 176 -4.52 21.16 34.97
C GLU A 176 -4.33 21.27 33.47
N LYS A 177 -5.34 21.84 32.79
CA LYS A 177 -5.30 22.04 31.35
C LYS A 177 -4.41 23.24 31.01
N ASP A 178 -3.39 23.03 30.21
CA ASP A 178 -2.60 24.13 29.64
C ASP A 178 -3.25 24.62 28.34
N ARG A 179 -4.31 25.38 28.46
CA ARG A 179 -5.02 25.97 27.31
C ARG A 179 -4.24 27.05 26.60
N SER A 180 -3.13 27.55 27.14
CA SER A 180 -2.29 28.52 26.44
C SER A 180 -1.68 27.97 25.18
N ALA A 181 -1.40 26.67 25.12
CA ALA A 181 -0.90 25.97 23.94
C ALA A 181 -1.93 25.85 22.79
N PHE A 182 -3.24 25.95 23.07
CA PHE A 182 -4.31 25.89 22.06
C PHE A 182 -4.52 27.21 21.33
N GLY A 183 -4.10 28.33 21.84
CA GLY A 183 -4.33 29.66 21.28
C GLY A 183 -3.13 30.27 20.56
N VAL A 184 -2.02 29.57 20.51
CA VAL A 184 -0.83 30.06 19.81
C VAL A 184 -0.96 29.76 18.34
N GLU A 185 -1.05 30.79 17.53
CA GLU A 185 -0.89 30.68 16.07
C GLU A 185 0.48 30.10 15.78
N PRO A 186 0.57 28.87 15.23
CA PRO A 186 1.86 28.23 15.04
C PRO A 186 2.70 28.91 13.94
N PHE A 187 2.07 29.71 13.05
CA PHE A 187 2.71 30.31 11.89
C PHE A 187 2.13 31.70 11.61
N LYS A 188 2.94 32.62 11.06
CA LYS A 188 2.55 33.98 10.69
C LYS A 188 2.45 34.17 9.18
N THR A 189 3.10 33.34 8.39
CA THR A 189 3.15 33.43 6.93
C THR A 189 3.07 32.06 6.27
N LEU A 190 2.66 32.06 4.98
CA LEU A 190 2.67 30.87 4.13
C LEU A 190 4.05 30.20 4.06
N ARG A 191 5.12 31.01 3.97
CA ARG A 191 6.51 30.51 3.88
C ARG A 191 6.97 29.84 5.16
N GLU A 192 6.68 30.46 6.29
CA GLU A 192 6.98 29.90 7.61
C GLU A 192 6.26 28.55 7.81
N MET A 193 4.98 28.49 7.45
CA MET A 193 4.18 27.28 7.52
C MET A 193 4.70 26.20 6.58
N ALA A 194 5.00 26.52 5.31
CA ALA A 194 5.51 25.58 4.34
C ALA A 194 6.85 24.95 4.78
N SER A 195 7.69 25.72 5.47
CA SER A 195 9.01 25.29 5.98
C SER A 195 8.94 24.55 7.31
N SER A 196 7.74 24.38 7.91
CA SER A 196 7.62 23.76 9.22
C SER A 196 7.60 22.23 9.14
N LEU A 197 8.15 21.55 10.16
CA LEU A 197 8.10 20.10 10.28
C LEU A 197 6.64 19.59 10.39
N LYS A 198 5.76 20.35 11.03
CA LYS A 198 4.37 19.98 11.24
C LYS A 198 3.59 19.86 9.92
N CYS A 199 3.85 20.76 8.97
CA CYS A 199 3.21 20.78 7.65
C CYS A 199 4.05 20.10 6.55
N ALA A 200 5.23 19.59 6.86
CA ALA A 200 6.18 19.01 5.90
C ALA A 200 5.58 17.92 5.01
N SER A 201 6.01 17.89 3.76
CA SER A 201 5.68 16.80 2.84
C SER A 201 6.33 15.49 3.29
N ARG A 202 5.54 14.43 3.39
CA ARG A 202 6.03 13.07 3.68
C ARG A 202 6.23 12.23 2.43
N ARG A 203 6.39 12.87 1.28
CA ARG A 203 6.50 12.19 -0.02
C ARG A 203 7.62 11.16 -0.05
N GLY A 204 8.82 11.53 0.35
CA GLY A 204 9.97 10.62 0.34
C GLY A 204 9.82 9.39 1.25
N LEU A 205 9.06 9.51 2.34
CA LEU A 205 8.68 8.36 3.17
C LEU A 205 7.61 7.50 2.47
N THR A 206 6.57 8.15 1.93
CA THR A 206 5.39 7.47 1.36
C THR A 206 5.73 6.66 0.11
N GLU A 207 6.59 7.18 -0.78
CA GLU A 207 7.02 6.51 -2.00
C GLU A 207 7.82 5.22 -1.76
N ARG A 208 8.21 4.92 -0.53
CA ARG A 208 8.87 3.66 -0.16
C ARG A 208 7.92 2.47 -0.08
N PHE A 209 6.61 2.72 -0.10
CA PHE A 209 5.56 1.71 0.04
C PHE A 209 4.75 1.61 -1.25
N ASP A 210 4.41 0.38 -1.65
CA ASP A 210 3.62 0.13 -2.87
C ASP A 210 2.16 0.58 -2.68
N GLY A 211 1.84 1.78 -3.12
CA GLY A 211 0.49 2.35 -3.07
C GLY A 211 -0.46 1.83 -4.15
N SER A 212 0.01 1.08 -5.13
CA SER A 212 -0.79 0.67 -6.30
C SER A 212 -1.08 -0.83 -6.38
N ILE A 213 -0.51 -1.63 -5.48
CA ILE A 213 -0.66 -3.09 -5.47
C ILE A 213 -2.14 -3.53 -5.44
N GLY A 214 -2.46 -4.58 -6.21
CA GLY A 214 -3.79 -5.16 -6.29
C GLY A 214 -4.78 -4.36 -7.14
N ALA A 215 -4.33 -3.25 -7.79
CA ALA A 215 -5.14 -2.37 -8.63
C ALA A 215 -6.47 -1.95 -7.96
N GLY A 216 -6.42 -1.73 -6.64
CA GLY A 216 -7.58 -1.38 -5.82
C GLY A 216 -7.54 0.03 -5.24
N SER A 217 -6.38 0.71 -5.26
CA SER A 217 -6.24 2.07 -4.71
C SER A 217 -7.03 3.07 -5.56
N VAL A 218 -8.13 3.58 -4.99
CA VAL A 218 -8.93 4.64 -5.62
C VAL A 218 -8.19 5.96 -5.56
N LEU A 219 -7.56 6.25 -4.41
CA LEU A 219 -6.69 7.41 -4.24
C LEU A 219 -5.24 6.95 -4.09
N MET A 220 -4.34 7.56 -4.85
CA MET A 220 -2.91 7.49 -4.59
C MET A 220 -2.54 8.47 -3.47
N PRO A 221 -1.47 8.20 -2.72
CA PRO A 221 -1.07 9.04 -1.59
C PRO A 221 -0.84 10.52 -1.93
N PHE A 222 -0.45 10.82 -3.16
CA PHE A 222 -0.30 12.17 -3.69
C PHE A 222 -1.04 12.28 -5.02
N GLY A 223 -1.85 13.32 -5.18
CA GLY A 223 -2.73 13.55 -6.34
C GLY A 223 -2.41 14.82 -7.12
N GLY A 224 -3.15 14.97 -8.23
CA GLY A 224 -2.99 16.03 -9.20
C GLY A 224 -2.01 15.72 -10.32
N LYS A 225 -1.92 16.60 -11.30
CA LYS A 225 -1.02 16.52 -12.45
C LYS A 225 0.45 16.35 -12.01
N TYR A 226 0.84 17.05 -10.94
CA TYR A 226 2.21 17.03 -10.39
C TYR A 226 2.38 16.05 -9.22
N GLN A 227 1.32 15.32 -8.86
CA GLN A 227 1.32 14.38 -7.73
C GLN A 227 1.90 14.99 -6.45
N ALA A 228 1.43 16.20 -6.10
CA ALA A 228 1.98 16.98 -4.99
C ALA A 228 0.96 17.28 -3.86
N THR A 229 -0.37 17.16 -4.11
CA THR A 229 -1.37 17.25 -3.05
C THR A 229 -1.50 15.92 -2.33
N PRO A 230 -1.20 15.84 -1.02
CA PRO A 230 -1.36 14.61 -0.26
C PRO A 230 -2.84 14.24 -0.11
N ALA A 231 -3.18 12.97 -0.23
CA ALA A 231 -4.49 12.46 0.13
C ALA A 231 -4.60 12.37 1.67
N GLN A 232 -5.71 12.85 2.22
CA GLN A 232 -5.99 12.74 3.65
C GLN A 232 -6.59 11.38 4.05
N THR A 233 -7.01 10.59 3.07
CA THR A 233 -7.66 9.30 3.26
C THR A 233 -7.03 8.23 2.35
N MET A 234 -6.99 7.01 2.82
CA MET A 234 -6.83 5.84 1.99
C MET A 234 -8.21 5.41 1.49
N ALA A 235 -8.41 5.41 0.18
CA ALA A 235 -9.63 4.89 -0.44
C ALA A 235 -9.27 3.72 -1.35
N ALA A 236 -9.88 2.56 -1.11
CA ALA A 236 -9.56 1.34 -1.85
C ALA A 236 -10.82 0.52 -2.18
N LEU A 237 -10.85 -0.05 -3.38
CA LEU A 237 -11.86 -1.02 -3.79
C LEU A 237 -11.78 -2.28 -2.91
N LEU A 238 -12.93 -2.86 -2.58
CA LEU A 238 -12.93 -4.17 -1.95
C LEU A 238 -12.32 -5.20 -2.90
N PRO A 239 -11.40 -6.06 -2.41
CA PRO A 239 -10.72 -7.02 -3.25
C PRO A 239 -11.68 -8.09 -3.76
N VAL A 240 -11.65 -8.34 -5.07
CA VAL A 240 -12.43 -9.39 -5.75
C VAL A 240 -11.52 -10.24 -6.65
N LEU A 241 -11.93 -11.48 -6.94
CA LEU A 241 -11.17 -12.39 -7.78
C LEU A 241 -11.12 -11.92 -9.25
N PRO A 242 -10.14 -12.37 -10.06
CA PRO A 242 -10.13 -12.14 -11.50
C PRO A 242 -11.45 -12.53 -12.15
N GLY A 243 -11.95 -11.69 -13.06
CA GLY A 243 -13.24 -11.85 -13.70
C GLY A 243 -14.43 -11.28 -12.93
N GLN A 244 -14.21 -10.80 -11.72
CA GLN A 244 -15.18 -10.04 -10.92
C GLN A 244 -14.83 -8.56 -10.90
N GLU A 245 -15.85 -7.70 -10.89
CA GLU A 245 -15.69 -6.24 -10.80
C GLU A 245 -16.53 -5.69 -9.64
N THR A 246 -16.08 -4.60 -9.04
CA THR A 246 -16.78 -3.90 -7.95
C THR A 246 -16.58 -2.40 -8.05
N ASP A 247 -17.58 -1.64 -7.64
CA ASP A 247 -17.48 -0.21 -7.35
C ASP A 247 -17.55 0.08 -5.84
N GLN A 248 -17.66 -0.99 -5.04
CA GLN A 248 -17.68 -0.85 -3.58
C GLN A 248 -16.25 -0.66 -3.07
N ALA A 249 -16.06 0.38 -2.28
CA ALA A 249 -14.80 0.76 -1.67
C ALA A 249 -14.96 0.99 -0.16
N SER A 250 -13.83 1.03 0.53
CA SER A 250 -13.72 1.59 1.87
C SER A 250 -12.87 2.85 1.82
N VAL A 251 -13.22 3.83 2.67
CA VAL A 251 -12.36 4.96 2.99
C VAL A 251 -11.92 4.85 4.43
N MET A 252 -10.64 5.08 4.67
CA MET A 252 -10.06 5.13 6.01
C MET A 252 -9.23 6.40 6.18
N ALA A 253 -9.37 7.06 7.34
CA ALA A 253 -8.63 8.24 7.71
C ALA A 253 -8.12 8.13 9.14
N TRP A 254 -7.18 9.01 9.51
CA TRP A 254 -6.68 9.11 10.86
C TRP A 254 -6.68 10.56 11.35
N GLY A 255 -6.80 10.72 12.67
CA GLY A 255 -6.67 12.00 13.37
C GLY A 255 -5.77 11.84 14.58
N CYS A 256 -4.84 12.79 14.76
CA CYS A 256 -3.95 12.89 15.91
C CYS A 256 -3.24 14.24 15.89
N ASP A 257 -3.12 14.88 17.03
CA ASP A 257 -2.24 16.01 17.25
C ASP A 257 -1.51 15.83 18.59
N PRO A 258 -0.24 15.37 18.58
CA PRO A 258 0.52 15.16 19.82
C PRO A 258 0.76 16.42 20.65
N ASP A 259 0.80 17.60 20.02
CA ASP A 259 0.95 18.89 20.74
C ASP A 259 -0.33 19.21 21.53
N ALA A 260 -1.49 19.04 20.88
CA ALA A 260 -2.77 19.19 21.54
C ALA A 260 -2.98 18.20 22.67
N LEU A 261 -2.62 16.91 22.45
CA LEU A 261 -2.68 15.86 23.48
C LEU A 261 -1.73 16.15 24.65
N SER A 262 -0.59 16.79 24.42
CA SER A 262 0.36 17.18 25.47
C SER A 262 -0.18 18.34 26.30
N ALA A 263 -0.88 19.29 25.67
CA ALA A 263 -1.47 20.44 26.33
C ALA A 263 -2.75 20.07 27.15
N ASP A 264 -3.63 19.29 26.54
CA ASP A 264 -4.83 18.74 27.18
C ASP A 264 -5.20 17.40 26.55
N PRO A 265 -4.87 16.26 27.17
CA PRO A 265 -5.16 14.95 26.61
C PRO A 265 -6.65 14.71 26.31
N TYR A 266 -7.56 15.30 27.09
CA TYR A 266 -9.01 15.19 26.86
C TYR A 266 -9.42 15.85 25.55
N THR A 267 -9.10 17.14 25.38
CA THR A 267 -9.46 17.89 24.16
C THR A 267 -8.70 17.36 22.95
N GLY A 268 -7.40 17.05 23.10
CA GLY A 268 -6.61 16.49 22.01
C GLY A 268 -7.14 15.16 21.48
N ALA A 269 -7.63 14.29 22.36
CA ALA A 269 -8.22 13.00 21.95
C ALA A 269 -9.62 13.17 21.35
N HIS A 270 -10.45 14.07 21.91
CA HIS A 270 -11.74 14.45 21.33
C HIS A 270 -11.55 14.94 19.88
N ASP A 271 -10.65 15.90 19.68
CA ASP A 271 -10.35 16.48 18.36
C ASP A 271 -9.75 15.45 17.39
N ALA A 272 -8.96 14.49 17.87
CA ALA A 272 -8.44 13.41 17.05
C ALA A 272 -9.56 12.56 16.44
N VAL A 273 -10.61 12.25 17.22
CA VAL A 273 -11.80 11.55 16.73
C VAL A 273 -12.56 12.40 15.72
N VAL A 274 -12.84 13.67 16.06
CA VAL A 274 -13.55 14.60 15.15
C VAL A 274 -12.79 14.74 13.82
N LEU A 275 -11.48 14.93 13.85
CA LEU A 275 -10.66 15.09 12.66
C LEU A 275 -10.67 13.84 11.78
N SER A 276 -10.55 12.65 12.36
CA SER A 276 -10.58 11.40 11.58
C SER A 276 -11.90 11.23 10.83
N VAL A 277 -13.03 11.60 11.46
CA VAL A 277 -14.37 11.56 10.82
C VAL A 277 -14.51 12.69 9.79
N ALA A 278 -14.04 13.90 10.07
CA ALA A 278 -14.06 15.02 9.13
C ALA A 278 -13.32 14.68 7.82
N LYS A 279 -12.19 13.99 7.90
CA LYS A 279 -11.45 13.51 6.74
C LYS A 279 -12.26 12.50 5.90
N LEU A 280 -13.03 11.60 6.54
CA LEU A 280 -13.94 10.71 5.81
C LEU A 280 -15.01 11.50 5.05
N VAL A 281 -15.60 12.51 5.71
CA VAL A 281 -16.64 13.38 5.09
C VAL A 281 -16.04 14.15 3.92
N ALA A 282 -14.86 14.74 4.09
CA ALA A 282 -14.15 15.45 3.01
C ALA A 282 -13.87 14.55 1.80
N ALA A 283 -13.65 13.26 2.02
CA ALA A 283 -13.50 12.26 0.96
C ALA A 283 -14.84 11.79 0.34
N GLY A 284 -15.98 12.33 0.79
CA GLY A 284 -17.31 12.01 0.26
C GLY A 284 -18.09 10.95 1.00
N ALA A 285 -17.58 10.42 2.13
CA ALA A 285 -18.28 9.39 2.91
C ALA A 285 -19.36 9.99 3.81
N ASP A 286 -20.37 9.19 4.11
CA ASP A 286 -21.40 9.48 5.09
C ASP A 286 -20.87 9.19 6.50
N TYR A 287 -20.67 10.23 7.33
CA TYR A 287 -20.16 10.07 8.70
C TYR A 287 -21.03 9.16 9.57
N LYS A 288 -22.33 9.04 9.27
CA LYS A 288 -23.28 8.17 9.99
C LYS A 288 -22.97 6.66 9.84
N LYS A 289 -22.08 6.33 8.89
CA LYS A 289 -21.61 4.96 8.62
C LYS A 289 -20.19 4.72 9.12
N ALA A 290 -19.62 5.69 9.83
CA ALA A 290 -18.27 5.60 10.33
C ALA A 290 -18.20 4.67 11.56
N TYR A 291 -17.15 3.83 11.58
CA TYR A 291 -16.66 3.10 12.74
C TYR A 291 -15.24 3.54 13.04
N LEU A 292 -14.85 3.39 14.30
CA LEU A 292 -13.55 3.83 14.77
C LEU A 292 -12.72 2.65 15.29
N THR A 293 -11.41 2.83 15.26
CA THR A 293 -10.46 2.03 16.05
C THR A 293 -9.41 2.98 16.61
N LEU A 294 -9.01 2.77 17.86
CA LEU A 294 -8.13 3.69 18.58
C LEU A 294 -6.77 3.05 18.82
N GLN A 295 -5.70 3.82 18.62
CA GLN A 295 -4.35 3.44 18.98
C GLN A 295 -3.82 4.40 20.03
N GLU A 296 -3.48 3.89 21.20
CA GLU A 296 -2.87 4.67 22.28
C GLU A 296 -1.41 4.32 22.49
N PHE A 297 -0.57 5.34 22.71
CA PHE A 297 0.83 5.15 23.06
C PHE A 297 1.25 6.23 24.07
N PHE A 298 1.50 5.80 25.31
CA PHE A 298 1.87 6.68 26.44
C PHE A 298 3.16 6.19 27.08
N GLU A 299 3.76 7.07 27.91
CA GLU A 299 4.87 6.71 28.74
C GLU A 299 4.53 5.63 29.78
N LYS A 300 5.52 5.00 30.37
CA LYS A 300 5.33 4.07 31.51
C LYS A 300 4.59 4.76 32.65
N LEU A 301 3.45 4.19 33.03
CA LEU A 301 2.57 4.78 34.04
C LEU A 301 3.15 4.70 35.45
N ARG A 302 3.91 3.64 35.76
CA ARG A 302 4.49 3.38 37.10
C ARG A 302 3.40 3.47 38.17
N SER A 303 3.73 3.95 39.37
CA SER A 303 2.81 4.25 40.49
C SER A 303 2.44 5.74 40.60
N GLU A 304 2.64 6.51 39.54
CA GLU A 304 2.50 7.96 39.51
C GLU A 304 1.10 8.38 39.04
N PRO A 305 0.23 8.93 39.93
CA PRO A 305 -1.15 9.22 39.57
C PRO A 305 -1.33 10.17 38.39
N GLN A 306 -0.40 11.11 38.19
CA GLN A 306 -0.43 12.06 37.08
C GLN A 306 -0.16 11.37 35.71
N ARG A 307 0.70 10.35 35.68
CA ARG A 307 0.96 9.56 34.48
C ARG A 307 -0.28 8.77 34.08
N TRP A 308 -1.02 8.20 35.05
CA TRP A 308 -2.29 7.53 34.83
C TRP A 308 -3.39 8.51 34.37
N GLY A 309 -3.28 9.78 34.77
CA GLY A 309 -4.23 10.83 34.42
C GLY A 309 -4.28 11.13 32.92
N LYS A 310 -3.15 10.97 32.20
CA LYS A 310 -3.06 11.29 30.77
C LYS A 310 -3.89 10.34 29.89
N PRO A 311 -3.64 8.99 29.89
CA PRO A 311 -4.46 8.08 29.09
C PRO A 311 -5.92 8.07 29.56
N PHE A 312 -6.18 8.19 30.86
CA PHE A 312 -7.55 8.28 31.37
C PHE A 312 -8.31 9.50 30.82
N SER A 313 -7.67 10.66 30.82
CA SER A 313 -8.24 11.90 30.28
C SER A 313 -8.44 11.80 28.75
N ALA A 314 -7.47 11.26 28.02
CA ALA A 314 -7.57 11.04 26.58
C ALA A 314 -8.73 10.10 26.23
N LEU A 315 -8.86 8.98 26.94
CA LEU A 315 -9.96 8.03 26.73
C LEU A 315 -11.34 8.66 26.96
N LEU A 316 -11.50 9.51 28.00
CA LEU A 316 -12.74 10.24 28.25
C LEU A 316 -13.07 11.21 27.10
N GLY A 317 -12.08 11.96 26.60
CA GLY A 317 -12.29 12.86 25.46
C GLY A 317 -12.70 12.10 24.19
N ALA A 318 -12.03 10.97 23.91
CA ALA A 318 -12.40 10.12 22.78
C ALA A 318 -13.81 9.50 22.96
N LEU A 319 -14.21 9.16 24.19
CA LEU A 319 -15.57 8.66 24.49
C LEU A 319 -16.63 9.72 24.22
N ASP A 320 -16.40 10.95 24.69
CA ASP A 320 -17.37 12.04 24.49
C ASP A 320 -17.56 12.34 22.99
N ALA A 321 -16.47 12.38 22.20
CA ALA A 321 -16.57 12.54 20.75
C ALA A 321 -17.36 11.41 20.08
N GLN A 322 -17.16 10.15 20.51
CA GLN A 322 -17.93 9.01 20.01
C GLN A 322 -19.44 9.15 20.30
N LEU A 323 -19.78 9.57 21.52
CA LEU A 323 -21.17 9.80 21.93
C LEU A 323 -21.81 10.94 21.14
N GLU A 324 -21.08 12.04 20.96
CA GLU A 324 -21.50 13.21 20.18
C GLU A 324 -21.73 12.86 18.70
N LEU A 325 -20.80 12.16 18.07
CA LEU A 325 -20.86 11.78 16.66
C LEU A 325 -21.70 10.54 16.39
N LYS A 326 -22.01 9.76 17.45
CA LYS A 326 -22.63 8.43 17.35
C LYS A 326 -21.79 7.46 16.49
N ALA A 327 -20.47 7.57 16.59
CA ALA A 327 -19.50 6.71 15.91
C ALA A 327 -18.86 5.78 16.93
N ALA A 328 -19.04 4.47 16.78
CA ALA A 328 -18.56 3.49 17.75
C ALA A 328 -17.11 3.08 17.44
N ALA A 329 -16.25 3.03 18.47
CA ALA A 329 -15.00 2.32 18.39
C ALA A 329 -15.24 0.80 18.49
N ILE A 330 -14.80 0.06 17.47
CA ILE A 330 -14.97 -1.41 17.41
C ILE A 330 -13.79 -2.17 18.00
N GLY A 331 -12.72 -1.48 18.34
CA GLY A 331 -11.52 -2.05 18.93
C GLY A 331 -10.39 -1.03 18.99
N GLY A 332 -9.20 -1.52 19.25
CA GLY A 332 -8.01 -0.70 19.31
C GLY A 332 -6.82 -1.44 19.89
N LYS A 333 -5.75 -0.69 20.11
CA LYS A 333 -4.52 -1.15 20.75
C LYS A 333 -4.02 -0.07 21.68
N ASP A 334 -3.68 -0.43 22.89
CA ASP A 334 -3.02 0.45 23.85
C ASP A 334 -1.60 -0.04 24.16
N SER A 335 -0.72 0.88 24.48
CA SER A 335 0.62 0.59 24.98
C SER A 335 1.13 1.70 25.89
N MET A 336 1.52 1.31 27.11
CA MET A 336 2.10 2.19 28.12
C MET A 336 3.60 1.90 28.27
N SER A 337 4.30 1.70 27.14
CA SER A 337 5.72 1.34 27.08
C SER A 337 6.63 2.45 26.54
N GLY A 338 6.08 3.64 26.29
CA GLY A 338 6.73 4.75 25.62
C GLY A 338 7.76 5.51 26.48
N SER A 339 8.58 4.81 27.25
CA SER A 339 9.67 5.41 28.02
C SER A 339 10.99 4.75 27.68
N PHE A 340 12.01 5.55 27.39
CA PHE A 340 13.38 5.07 27.16
C PHE A 340 14.38 5.97 27.90
N LEU A 341 15.09 5.39 28.87
CA LEU A 341 15.99 6.12 29.78
C LEU A 341 15.24 7.25 30.53
N ASP A 342 15.61 8.49 30.26
CA ASP A 342 15.05 9.73 30.79
C ASP A 342 14.00 10.38 29.87
N LYS A 343 13.71 9.76 28.71
CA LYS A 343 12.75 10.29 27.74
C LYS A 343 11.43 9.54 27.80
N ASP A 344 10.36 10.30 27.77
CA ASP A 344 9.00 9.83 27.63
C ASP A 344 8.44 10.28 26.27
N VAL A 345 7.63 9.43 25.64
CA VAL A 345 6.90 9.84 24.43
C VAL A 345 5.84 10.88 24.79
N PRO A 346 5.51 11.82 23.91
CA PRO A 346 4.34 12.66 24.12
C PRO A 346 3.08 11.82 24.17
N PRO A 347 2.07 12.23 24.92
CA PRO A 347 0.76 11.61 24.93
C PRO A 347 0.25 11.42 23.49
N THR A 348 -0.12 10.20 23.13
CA THR A 348 -0.55 9.89 21.77
C THR A 348 -1.81 9.04 21.78
N LEU A 349 -2.88 9.57 21.19
CA LEU A 349 -4.08 8.83 20.83
C LEU A 349 -4.36 9.12 19.35
N ILE A 350 -4.35 8.07 18.54
CA ILE A 350 -4.70 8.13 17.13
C ILE A 350 -6.08 7.51 16.95
N SER A 351 -7.02 8.28 16.41
CA SER A 351 -8.30 7.77 15.95
C SER A 351 -8.19 7.39 14.47
N PHE A 352 -8.48 6.14 14.15
CA PHE A 352 -8.72 5.71 12.79
C PHE A 352 -10.22 5.59 12.57
N ALA A 353 -10.73 6.26 11.54
CA ALA A 353 -12.12 6.17 11.13
C ALA A 353 -12.22 5.45 9.79
N ILE A 354 -13.20 4.55 9.64
CA ILE A 354 -13.46 3.82 8.41
C ILE A 354 -14.95 3.88 8.04
N ALA A 355 -15.26 4.03 6.76
CA ALA A 355 -16.60 3.99 6.23
C ALA A 355 -16.66 3.31 4.85
N PRO A 356 -17.77 2.62 4.50
CA PRO A 356 -18.00 2.15 3.15
C PRO A 356 -18.40 3.31 2.24
N ILE A 357 -17.98 3.26 0.98
CA ILE A 357 -18.30 4.25 -0.05
C ILE A 357 -18.39 3.58 -1.42
N LYS A 358 -19.10 4.21 -2.37
CA LYS A 358 -18.94 3.87 -3.79
C LYS A 358 -17.73 4.61 -4.36
N ALA A 359 -16.85 3.89 -5.06
CA ALA A 359 -15.61 4.47 -5.58
C ALA A 359 -15.85 5.71 -6.47
N ARG A 360 -16.97 5.74 -7.22
CA ARG A 360 -17.38 6.90 -8.03
C ARG A 360 -17.78 8.15 -7.22
N GLU A 361 -18.00 7.99 -5.91
CA GLU A 361 -18.38 9.06 -4.99
C GLU A 361 -17.18 9.63 -4.21
N VAL A 362 -15.98 9.07 -4.41
CA VAL A 362 -14.79 9.54 -3.73
C VAL A 362 -14.37 10.90 -4.25
N ILE A 363 -14.23 11.87 -3.33
CA ILE A 363 -13.73 13.23 -3.61
C ILE A 363 -12.21 13.21 -3.46
N THR A 364 -11.52 13.93 -4.35
CA THR A 364 -10.07 14.11 -4.30
C THR A 364 -9.72 15.49 -3.76
N PRO A 365 -8.57 15.67 -3.08
CA PRO A 365 -8.30 16.90 -2.36
C PRO A 365 -7.73 18.05 -3.19
N GLU A 366 -7.11 17.80 -4.34
CA GLU A 366 -6.47 18.84 -5.15
C GLU A 366 -7.48 19.73 -5.87
N PHE A 367 -7.27 21.06 -5.89
CA PHE A 367 -8.08 21.99 -6.68
C PHE A 367 -8.10 21.58 -8.17
N LYS A 368 -9.29 21.73 -8.82
CA LYS A 368 -9.56 21.23 -10.17
C LYS A 368 -9.52 22.27 -11.25
N GLU A 369 -10.17 23.42 -11.01
CA GLU A 369 -10.36 24.44 -12.03
C GLU A 369 -10.21 25.86 -11.45
N ALA A 370 -9.72 26.78 -12.27
CA ALA A 370 -9.65 28.19 -11.90
C ALA A 370 -11.03 28.86 -12.01
N GLY A 371 -11.31 29.81 -11.11
CA GLY A 371 -12.54 30.58 -11.09
C GLY A 371 -13.64 30.04 -10.17
N HIS A 372 -13.46 28.85 -9.65
CA HIS A 372 -14.41 28.19 -8.75
C HIS A 372 -14.42 28.85 -7.35
N PRO A 373 -15.59 29.00 -6.71
CA PRO A 373 -15.68 29.46 -5.34
C PRO A 373 -15.20 28.40 -4.37
N VAL A 374 -14.50 28.83 -3.32
CA VAL A 374 -14.00 27.99 -2.24
C VAL A 374 -14.69 28.41 -0.94
N TYR A 375 -15.27 27.42 -0.27
CA TYR A 375 -16.02 27.59 0.97
C TYR A 375 -15.42 26.78 2.10
N VAL A 376 -15.53 27.26 3.33
CA VAL A 376 -15.33 26.45 4.54
C VAL A 376 -16.69 26.08 5.11
N PHE A 377 -16.87 24.81 5.42
CA PHE A 377 -18.04 24.27 6.12
C PHE A 377 -17.67 24.15 7.60
N ILE A 378 -18.26 24.98 8.42
CA ILE A 378 -17.89 25.14 9.82
C ILE A 378 -19.14 25.23 10.68
N GLY A 379 -19.15 24.50 11.79
CA GLY A 379 -20.18 24.60 12.81
C GLY A 379 -20.09 25.85 13.67
N ASN A 380 -20.93 25.91 14.67
CA ASN A 380 -21.01 27.01 15.63
C ASN A 380 -20.26 26.73 16.95
N GLY A 381 -19.22 25.90 16.90
CA GLY A 381 -18.47 25.46 18.10
C GLY A 381 -19.18 24.37 18.92
N THR A 382 -20.22 23.76 18.36
CA THR A 382 -20.89 22.60 18.98
C THR A 382 -20.87 21.39 18.06
N ALA A 383 -20.90 20.18 18.61
CA ALA A 383 -20.99 18.94 17.83
C ALA A 383 -22.22 18.92 16.91
N ALA A 384 -23.36 19.46 17.37
CA ALA A 384 -24.57 19.55 16.55
C ALA A 384 -24.38 20.50 15.35
N GLY A 385 -23.76 21.66 15.56
CA GLY A 385 -23.45 22.60 14.50
C GLY A 385 -22.43 22.04 13.50
N GLN A 386 -21.41 21.33 13.97
CA GLN A 386 -20.42 20.68 13.11
C GLN A 386 -21.06 19.58 12.24
N LYS A 387 -21.93 18.77 12.81
CA LYS A 387 -22.70 17.75 12.04
C LYS A 387 -23.59 18.42 10.98
N ALA A 388 -24.25 19.53 11.31
CA ALA A 388 -25.06 20.26 10.34
C ALA A 388 -24.20 20.80 9.17
N ALA A 389 -23.00 21.30 9.44
CA ALA A 389 -22.06 21.73 8.39
C ALA A 389 -21.62 20.56 7.49
N TRP A 390 -21.35 19.39 8.08
CA TRP A 390 -21.03 18.18 7.31
C TRP A 390 -22.23 17.69 6.48
N GLU A 391 -23.45 17.81 6.99
CA GLU A 391 -24.67 17.44 6.26
C GLU A 391 -24.90 18.36 5.05
N ASP A 392 -24.68 19.66 5.18
CA ASP A 392 -24.72 20.60 4.07
C ASP A 392 -23.66 20.28 3.00
N PHE A 393 -22.42 20.03 3.44
CA PHE A 393 -21.36 19.58 2.54
C PHE A 393 -21.73 18.31 1.80
N TYR A 394 -22.21 17.28 2.53
CA TYR A 394 -22.60 16.01 1.94
C TYR A 394 -23.76 16.15 0.96
N ALA A 395 -24.74 17.01 1.24
CA ALA A 395 -25.83 17.30 0.33
C ALA A 395 -25.33 17.93 -0.99
N LEU A 396 -24.39 18.88 -0.92
CA LEU A 396 -23.76 19.47 -2.11
C LEU A 396 -22.93 18.44 -2.88
N HIS A 397 -22.22 17.55 -2.18
CA HIS A 397 -21.50 16.45 -2.79
C HIS A 397 -22.46 15.51 -3.56
N LYS A 398 -23.56 15.08 -2.94
CA LYS A 398 -24.56 14.22 -3.61
C LYS A 398 -25.26 14.92 -4.78
N ALA A 399 -25.31 16.25 -4.79
CA ALA A 399 -25.78 17.07 -5.90
C ALA A 399 -24.73 17.28 -7.03
N GLY A 400 -23.50 16.73 -6.86
CA GLY A 400 -22.40 16.87 -7.84
C GLY A 400 -21.75 18.25 -7.86
N LYS A 401 -21.94 19.07 -6.82
CA LYS A 401 -21.44 20.45 -6.75
C LYS A 401 -20.06 20.59 -6.12
N VAL A 402 -19.54 19.54 -5.45
CA VAL A 402 -18.20 19.54 -4.84
C VAL A 402 -17.19 18.98 -5.85
N ARG A 403 -16.10 19.70 -6.08
CA ARG A 403 -15.02 19.33 -7.00
C ARG A 403 -13.79 18.80 -6.28
N ALA A 404 -13.44 19.42 -5.15
CA ALA A 404 -12.33 19.01 -4.28
C ALA A 404 -12.66 19.38 -2.84
N ALA A 405 -12.12 18.65 -1.87
CA ALA A 405 -12.33 18.97 -0.46
C ALA A 405 -11.15 18.54 0.42
N TRP A 406 -11.00 19.24 1.54
CA TRP A 406 -9.96 19.02 2.53
C TRP A 406 -10.50 19.26 3.95
N ALA A 407 -10.31 18.31 4.87
CA ALA A 407 -10.58 18.54 6.29
C ALA A 407 -9.45 19.37 6.90
N VAL A 408 -9.79 20.46 7.57
CA VAL A 408 -8.81 21.38 8.15
C VAL A 408 -8.11 20.71 9.32
N GLU A 409 -6.80 20.62 9.24
CA GLU A 409 -5.94 19.97 10.20
C GLU A 409 -5.20 21.01 11.06
N ASN A 410 -4.13 21.58 10.54
CA ASN A 410 -3.34 22.57 11.27
C ASN A 410 -3.89 23.99 11.10
N SER A 411 -4.32 24.34 9.87
CA SER A 411 -4.92 25.67 9.60
C SER A 411 -5.64 25.71 8.26
N LEU A 412 -6.46 26.76 8.06
CA LEU A 412 -7.07 27.07 6.76
C LEU A 412 -6.01 27.35 5.68
N ALA A 413 -4.92 28.02 6.06
CA ALA A 413 -3.81 28.32 5.15
C ALA A 413 -3.12 27.05 4.65
N GLU A 414 -2.86 26.08 5.54
CA GLU A 414 -2.31 24.76 5.15
C GLU A 414 -3.23 24.04 4.17
N ALA A 415 -4.52 24.00 4.46
CA ALA A 415 -5.50 23.34 3.61
C ALA A 415 -5.47 23.91 2.19
N VAL A 416 -5.56 25.25 2.04
CA VAL A 416 -5.48 25.91 0.73
C VAL A 416 -4.14 25.62 0.05
N MET A 417 -3.02 25.71 0.77
CA MET A 417 -1.68 25.43 0.24
C MET A 417 -1.58 24.00 -0.30
N LYS A 418 -1.98 23.00 0.48
CA LYS A 418 -1.93 21.60 0.07
C LYS A 418 -2.85 21.31 -1.12
N MET A 419 -4.07 21.85 -1.13
CA MET A 419 -5.01 21.70 -2.23
C MET A 419 -4.50 22.33 -3.54
N SER A 420 -3.69 23.38 -3.47
CA SER A 420 -3.11 24.07 -4.63
C SER A 420 -1.98 23.28 -5.31
N PHE A 421 -1.22 22.49 -4.57
CA PHE A 421 0.03 21.85 -5.04
C PHE A 421 -0.17 20.89 -6.21
N GLY A 422 -1.21 20.06 -6.17
CA GLY A 422 -1.37 18.94 -7.11
C GLY A 422 -1.55 19.35 -8.57
N ASN A 423 -2.26 20.45 -8.82
CA ASN A 423 -2.55 20.94 -10.16
C ASN A 423 -1.98 22.35 -10.43
N HIS A 424 -1.22 22.92 -9.49
CA HIS A 424 -0.71 24.31 -9.53
C HIS A 424 -1.82 25.34 -9.77
N ILE A 425 -2.98 25.11 -9.17
CA ILE A 425 -4.10 26.03 -9.22
C ILE A 425 -3.98 27.00 -8.04
N GLY A 426 -3.90 28.29 -8.34
CA GLY A 426 -3.77 29.32 -7.34
C GLY A 426 -5.06 29.59 -6.56
N PHE A 427 -4.96 30.43 -5.55
CA PHE A 427 -6.09 30.81 -4.72
C PHE A 427 -6.00 32.29 -4.33
N ARG A 428 -7.15 32.95 -4.32
CA ARG A 428 -7.27 34.36 -3.84
C ARG A 428 -8.40 34.48 -2.83
N SER A 429 -8.08 34.93 -1.63
CA SER A 429 -9.06 35.19 -0.56
C SER A 429 -9.98 36.34 -0.89
N VAL A 430 -11.20 36.33 -0.34
CA VAL A 430 -12.18 37.43 -0.48
C VAL A 430 -12.11 38.46 0.66
N ASP A 431 -11.70 38.02 1.86
CA ASP A 431 -11.68 38.89 3.05
C ASP A 431 -10.29 38.84 3.70
N ARG A 432 -9.79 40.04 4.12
CA ARG A 432 -8.53 40.18 4.85
C ARG A 432 -8.65 39.85 6.33
N LYS A 433 -9.87 39.76 6.87
CA LYS A 433 -10.16 39.53 8.29
C LYS A 433 -10.23 38.06 8.69
N ILE A 434 -10.10 37.14 7.74
CA ILE A 434 -10.09 35.70 8.04
C ILE A 434 -8.82 35.37 8.80
N ASP A 435 -8.95 34.67 9.93
CA ASP A 435 -7.84 34.07 10.65
C ASP A 435 -7.40 32.78 9.94
N TRP A 436 -6.45 32.93 9.03
CA TRP A 436 -5.94 31.84 8.17
C TRP A 436 -5.12 30.82 8.91
N HIS A 437 -4.57 31.18 10.06
CA HIS A 437 -3.62 30.33 10.79
C HIS A 437 -4.24 29.63 12.00
N ARG A 438 -5.54 29.90 12.29
CA ARG A 438 -6.20 29.20 13.38
C ARG A 438 -6.26 27.70 13.13
N ARG A 439 -6.14 26.92 14.20
CA ARG A 439 -6.26 25.48 14.19
C ARG A 439 -7.68 25.04 13.75
N GLY A 440 -7.76 23.94 13.02
CA GLY A 440 -9.03 23.33 12.63
C GLY A 440 -9.68 22.53 13.77
N GLU A 441 -11.02 22.50 13.75
CA GLU A 441 -11.87 21.78 14.70
C GLU A 441 -12.87 20.86 13.96
N GLY A 442 -12.44 20.27 12.84
CA GLY A 442 -13.25 19.39 12.01
C GLY A 442 -13.96 20.06 10.83
N GLU A 443 -13.59 21.31 10.50
CA GLU A 443 -14.09 22.03 9.34
C GLU A 443 -13.61 21.38 8.05
N ILE A 444 -14.37 21.60 6.96
CA ILE A 444 -14.03 21.14 5.62
C ILE A 444 -13.96 22.34 4.68
N ILE A 445 -12.84 22.49 3.97
CA ILE A 445 -12.73 23.38 2.82
C ILE A 445 -13.14 22.61 1.57
N ALA A 446 -13.94 23.26 0.70
CA ALA A 446 -14.34 22.68 -0.56
C ALA A 446 -14.29 23.68 -1.71
N GLU A 447 -13.81 23.22 -2.87
CA GLU A 447 -14.01 23.84 -4.17
C GLU A 447 -15.38 23.43 -4.70
N LEU A 448 -16.22 24.40 -5.05
CA LEU A 448 -17.58 24.18 -5.53
C LEU A 448 -17.71 24.62 -6.99
N THR A 449 -18.60 23.97 -7.75
CA THR A 449 -18.89 24.37 -9.14
C THR A 449 -19.60 25.72 -9.22
N GLU A 450 -20.32 26.12 -8.18
CA GLU A 450 -21.12 27.38 -8.11
C GLU A 450 -21.29 27.82 -6.65
N GLU A 451 -21.66 29.03 -6.42
CA GLU A 451 -21.97 29.56 -5.08
C GLU A 451 -23.27 28.93 -4.56
N PRO A 452 -23.25 28.33 -3.36
CA PRO A 452 -24.46 27.79 -2.74
C PRO A 452 -25.38 28.91 -2.26
N LEU A 453 -26.68 28.66 -2.27
CA LEU A 453 -27.67 29.63 -1.78
C LEU A 453 -27.55 29.85 -0.26
N PHE A 454 -27.31 28.80 0.47
CA PHE A 454 -27.08 28.78 1.92
C PHE A 454 -26.25 27.57 2.31
N VAL A 455 -25.32 27.76 3.24
CA VAL A 455 -24.56 26.65 3.91
C VAL A 455 -24.18 27.08 5.31
N TYR A 456 -24.02 26.11 6.21
CA TYR A 456 -23.29 26.30 7.45
C TYR A 456 -21.79 26.48 7.17
N GLY A 457 -21.39 27.73 6.92
CA GLY A 457 -20.03 28.06 6.55
C GLY A 457 -19.88 29.45 5.96
N ALA A 458 -18.70 29.68 5.37
CA ALA A 458 -18.35 30.98 4.79
C ALA A 458 -17.55 30.80 3.50
N LYS A 459 -17.69 31.77 2.60
CA LYS A 459 -16.83 31.87 1.41
C LYS A 459 -15.43 32.33 1.83
N LEU A 460 -14.43 31.55 1.48
CA LEU A 460 -13.02 31.86 1.73
C LEU A 460 -12.39 32.64 0.58
N GLY A 461 -12.74 32.30 -0.64
CA GLY A 461 -12.13 32.87 -1.83
C GLY A 461 -12.56 32.19 -3.11
N LYS A 462 -11.67 32.24 -4.09
CA LYS A 462 -11.81 31.53 -5.35
C LYS A 462 -10.46 31.02 -5.84
N THR A 463 -10.50 29.93 -6.58
CA THR A 463 -9.34 29.41 -7.30
C THR A 463 -8.95 30.35 -8.46
N THR A 464 -7.68 30.36 -8.85
CA THR A 464 -7.13 31.21 -9.93
C THR A 464 -6.25 30.39 -10.86
N SER A 465 -6.13 30.85 -12.11
CA SER A 465 -5.19 30.26 -13.10
C SER A 465 -3.74 30.68 -12.86
N GLU A 466 -3.52 31.79 -12.16
CA GLU A 466 -2.18 32.22 -11.74
C GLU A 466 -1.72 31.32 -10.60
N PRO A 467 -0.54 30.68 -10.68
CA PRO A 467 -0.07 29.71 -9.67
C PRO A 467 0.50 30.42 -8.43
N VAL A 468 -0.34 31.27 -7.81
CA VAL A 468 -0.02 32.06 -6.62
C VAL A 468 -1.14 31.91 -5.60
N ILE A 469 -0.77 31.74 -4.34
CA ILE A 469 -1.70 31.75 -3.20
C ILE A 469 -1.66 33.12 -2.56
N THR A 470 -2.82 33.78 -2.42
CA THR A 470 -2.98 35.07 -1.75
C THR A 470 -4.00 34.94 -0.63
N LEU A 471 -3.55 35.12 0.62
CA LEU A 471 -4.34 35.09 1.84
C LEU A 471 -4.25 36.46 2.53
N GLY A 472 -5.23 37.32 2.32
CA GLY A 472 -5.16 38.71 2.79
C GLY A 472 -3.97 39.46 2.18
N ASP A 473 -3.02 39.82 3.03
CA ASP A 473 -1.80 40.56 2.63
C ASP A 473 -0.59 39.63 2.40
N ASP A 474 -0.70 38.35 2.71
CA ASP A 474 0.35 37.34 2.47
C ASP A 474 0.15 36.67 1.11
N SER A 475 1.22 36.60 0.32
CA SER A 475 1.18 36.02 -1.02
C SER A 475 2.48 35.30 -1.36
N ALA A 476 2.37 34.12 -1.99
CA ALA A 476 3.52 33.33 -2.41
C ALA A 476 3.22 32.46 -3.64
N PRO A 477 4.21 32.27 -4.55
CA PRO A 477 4.12 31.33 -5.66
C PRO A 477 4.01 29.88 -5.16
N ILE A 478 3.22 29.05 -5.84
CA ILE A 478 3.03 27.63 -5.49
C ILE A 478 4.36 26.87 -5.55
N ASP A 479 5.19 27.07 -6.57
CA ASP A 479 6.47 26.39 -6.74
C ASP A 479 7.43 26.67 -5.59
N GLU A 480 7.46 27.91 -5.09
CA GLU A 480 8.26 28.29 -3.92
C GLU A 480 7.78 27.55 -2.67
N LEU A 481 6.46 27.57 -2.41
CA LEU A 481 5.87 26.91 -1.25
C LEU A 481 6.05 25.39 -1.30
N LEU A 482 5.90 24.79 -2.48
CA LEU A 482 6.12 23.35 -2.69
C LEU A 482 7.57 22.96 -2.44
N SER A 483 8.53 23.74 -2.96
CA SER A 483 9.96 23.52 -2.75
C SER A 483 10.34 23.61 -1.28
N LEU A 484 9.83 24.61 -0.55
CA LEU A 484 10.03 24.74 0.90
C LEU A 484 9.44 23.54 1.65
N ASN A 485 8.23 23.10 1.27
CA ASN A 485 7.51 22.03 1.94
C ASN A 485 8.13 20.63 1.72
N GLU A 486 8.59 20.33 0.52
CA GLU A 486 9.31 19.09 0.22
C GLU A 486 10.72 19.09 0.82
N GLY A 487 11.38 20.25 0.89
CA GLY A 487 12.74 20.40 1.39
C GLY A 487 12.92 20.08 2.88
N VAL A 488 11.86 20.20 3.71
CA VAL A 488 11.94 20.00 5.17
C VAL A 488 12.46 18.62 5.56
N LEU A 489 12.03 17.57 4.87
CA LEU A 489 12.41 16.18 5.19
C LEU A 489 13.39 15.57 4.18
N GLU A 490 13.94 16.37 3.25
CA GLU A 490 14.78 15.87 2.16
C GLU A 490 16.04 15.16 2.67
N GLU A 491 16.65 15.62 3.76
CA GLU A 491 17.84 14.98 4.37
C GLU A 491 17.53 13.59 4.97
N VAL A 492 16.30 13.37 5.45
CA VAL A 492 15.87 12.11 6.10
C VAL A 492 15.19 11.17 5.11
N TYR A 493 14.36 11.72 4.25
CA TYR A 493 13.59 10.99 3.25
C TYR A 493 13.79 11.61 1.87
N PRO A 494 14.96 11.42 1.24
CA PRO A 494 15.28 12.06 -0.02
C PRO A 494 14.28 11.72 -1.13
N THR A 495 13.92 12.75 -1.91
CA THR A 495 13.09 12.66 -3.10
C THR A 495 13.89 12.99 -4.37
N ARG A 496 15.12 13.48 -4.23
CA ARG A 496 16.00 13.90 -5.32
C ARG A 496 17.23 13.01 -5.38
N ALA A 497 17.70 12.73 -6.58
CA ALA A 497 18.96 12.03 -6.86
C ALA A 497 19.34 12.20 -8.34
N GLY A 498 20.66 12.12 -8.64
CA GLY A 498 21.17 12.15 -10.00
C GLY A 498 21.16 13.52 -10.67
N SER A 499 21.17 13.51 -11.99
CA SER A 499 21.12 14.71 -12.84
C SER A 499 19.71 14.96 -13.37
N SER A 500 19.46 16.16 -13.88
CA SER A 500 18.20 16.54 -14.55
C SER A 500 18.40 16.78 -16.06
N GLU A 501 19.42 16.13 -16.65
CA GLU A 501 19.72 16.30 -18.06
C GLU A 501 18.58 15.78 -18.94
N THR A 502 18.29 16.51 -20.01
CA THR A 502 17.38 16.06 -21.04
C THR A 502 18.10 15.08 -21.98
N VAL A 503 17.46 13.97 -22.27
CA VAL A 503 17.95 12.96 -23.23
C VAL A 503 17.12 12.98 -24.51
N GLN A 504 17.63 12.38 -25.55
CA GLN A 504 16.96 12.38 -26.86
C GLN A 504 15.74 11.45 -26.85
N ALA A 505 14.64 11.89 -27.44
CA ALA A 505 13.50 11.04 -27.70
C ALA A 505 13.82 10.01 -28.78
N ILE A 506 13.75 8.73 -28.42
CA ILE A 506 13.93 7.61 -29.36
C ILE A 506 12.61 7.40 -30.10
N SER A 507 12.70 7.25 -31.44
CA SER A 507 11.53 7.00 -32.28
C SER A 507 11.87 6.00 -33.40
N TRP A 508 11.05 4.93 -33.47
CA TRP A 508 11.16 3.89 -34.47
C TRP A 508 9.76 3.57 -35.02
N GLU A 509 9.51 3.99 -36.25
CA GLU A 509 8.20 3.88 -36.91
C GLU A 509 7.96 2.50 -37.56
N GLY A 510 9.01 1.68 -37.71
CA GLY A 510 8.91 0.37 -38.31
C GLY A 510 8.05 -0.57 -37.47
N ARG A 511 6.96 -1.11 -38.03
CA ARG A 511 6.16 -2.12 -37.36
C ARG A 511 6.80 -3.50 -37.46
N SER A 512 6.49 -4.35 -36.45
CA SER A 512 6.96 -5.74 -36.48
C SER A 512 6.50 -6.46 -37.74
N PRO A 513 7.40 -7.14 -38.48
CA PRO A 513 7.04 -7.97 -39.62
C PRO A 513 6.49 -9.34 -39.18
N VAL A 514 6.50 -9.61 -37.90
CA VAL A 514 6.10 -10.90 -37.32
C VAL A 514 4.59 -11.09 -37.41
N VAL A 515 4.16 -12.19 -37.99
CA VAL A 515 2.76 -12.57 -38.14
C VAL A 515 2.54 -13.95 -37.52
N CYS A 516 1.49 -14.09 -36.76
CA CYS A 516 1.10 -15.38 -36.20
C CYS A 516 0.50 -16.28 -37.30
N LYS A 517 1.05 -17.46 -37.45
CA LYS A 517 0.56 -18.50 -38.40
C LYS A 517 -0.51 -19.40 -37.75
N HIS A 518 -0.52 -19.46 -36.42
CA HIS A 518 -1.41 -20.30 -35.64
C HIS A 518 -2.51 -19.46 -34.97
N LYS A 519 -3.51 -19.08 -35.74
CA LYS A 519 -4.61 -18.22 -35.28
C LYS A 519 -5.52 -18.94 -34.29
N VAL A 520 -5.90 -18.23 -33.23
CA VAL A 520 -6.83 -18.69 -32.19
C VAL A 520 -7.78 -17.56 -31.81
N ALA A 521 -9.06 -17.88 -31.62
CA ALA A 521 -10.07 -16.88 -31.30
C ALA A 521 -9.89 -16.28 -29.89
N ARG A 522 -9.40 -17.08 -28.96
CA ARG A 522 -9.14 -16.68 -27.57
C ARG A 522 -7.81 -17.29 -27.11
N PRO A 523 -6.71 -16.53 -27.17
CA PRO A 523 -5.41 -17.02 -26.77
C PRO A 523 -5.36 -17.28 -25.27
N LYS A 524 -4.59 -18.31 -24.87
CA LYS A 524 -4.33 -18.66 -23.50
C LYS A 524 -3.00 -18.04 -23.05
N ALA A 525 -2.99 -17.43 -21.86
CA ALA A 525 -1.79 -16.90 -21.21
C ALA A 525 -1.50 -17.65 -19.92
N VAL A 526 -0.26 -18.12 -19.75
CA VAL A 526 0.23 -18.69 -18.51
C VAL A 526 0.89 -17.60 -17.68
N ILE A 527 0.50 -17.54 -16.40
CA ILE A 527 0.98 -16.58 -15.40
C ILE A 527 1.60 -17.38 -14.26
N PRO A 528 2.92 -17.62 -14.24
CA PRO A 528 3.56 -18.32 -13.14
C PRO A 528 3.62 -17.41 -11.90
N ALA A 529 3.14 -17.93 -10.77
CA ALA A 529 3.15 -17.24 -9.48
C ALA A 529 4.19 -17.88 -8.55
N PHE A 530 5.33 -17.24 -8.39
CA PHE A 530 6.40 -17.64 -7.51
C PHE A 530 6.17 -17.15 -6.07
N PRO A 531 6.78 -17.73 -5.04
CA PRO A 531 6.80 -17.13 -3.72
C PRO A 531 7.28 -15.68 -3.76
N GLY A 532 6.44 -14.74 -3.30
CA GLY A 532 6.68 -13.29 -3.38
C GLY A 532 6.14 -12.59 -4.63
N THR A 533 5.62 -13.30 -5.64
CA THR A 533 4.82 -12.70 -6.72
C THR A 533 3.54 -12.09 -6.14
N ASN A 534 3.17 -10.88 -6.59
CA ASN A 534 2.01 -10.17 -6.07
C ASN A 534 1.09 -9.53 -7.12
N CYS A 535 1.45 -9.58 -8.41
CA CYS A 535 0.67 -9.02 -9.51
C CYS A 535 -0.03 -10.07 -10.38
N GLU A 536 -0.06 -11.34 -9.99
CA GLU A 536 -0.67 -12.41 -10.78
C GLU A 536 -2.18 -12.20 -10.99
N TYR A 537 -2.90 -11.68 -10.00
CA TYR A 537 -4.33 -11.36 -10.13
C TYR A 537 -4.59 -10.13 -10.99
N ASP A 538 -3.76 -9.10 -10.89
CA ASP A 538 -3.85 -7.89 -11.70
C ASP A 538 -3.58 -8.22 -13.18
N THR A 539 -2.55 -9.06 -13.43
CA THR A 539 -2.23 -9.60 -14.75
C THR A 539 -3.37 -10.43 -15.31
N ALA A 540 -3.96 -11.32 -14.51
CA ALA A 540 -5.10 -12.14 -14.93
C ALA A 540 -6.33 -11.27 -15.27
N LYS A 541 -6.63 -10.23 -14.47
CA LYS A 541 -7.69 -9.25 -14.77
C LYS A 541 -7.44 -8.53 -16.09
N ALA A 542 -6.20 -8.09 -16.34
CA ALA A 542 -5.84 -7.44 -17.60
C ALA A 542 -6.00 -8.39 -18.80
N CYS A 543 -5.59 -9.66 -18.68
CA CYS A 543 -5.80 -10.69 -19.69
C CYS A 543 -7.30 -10.87 -20.00
N ILE A 544 -8.14 -11.05 -18.98
CA ILE A 544 -9.59 -11.26 -19.15
C ILE A 544 -10.22 -10.07 -19.88
N ARG A 545 -9.89 -8.83 -19.52
CA ARG A 545 -10.38 -7.60 -20.17
C ARG A 545 -9.98 -7.52 -21.64
N ALA A 546 -8.81 -8.06 -21.99
CA ALA A 546 -8.33 -8.11 -23.38
C ALA A 546 -8.87 -9.32 -24.18
N GLY A 547 -9.66 -10.20 -23.57
CA GLY A 547 -10.18 -11.41 -24.20
C GLY A 547 -9.17 -12.56 -24.27
N ILE A 548 -8.16 -12.55 -23.40
CA ILE A 548 -7.18 -13.61 -23.19
C ILE A 548 -7.67 -14.51 -22.05
N ASP A 549 -7.41 -15.81 -22.14
CA ASP A 549 -7.74 -16.80 -21.11
C ASP A 549 -6.52 -17.00 -20.17
N PRO A 550 -6.50 -16.45 -18.95
CA PRO A 550 -5.36 -16.56 -18.06
C PRO A 550 -5.40 -17.86 -17.25
N GLU A 551 -4.25 -18.51 -17.14
CA GLU A 551 -4.02 -19.60 -16.19
C GLU A 551 -2.90 -19.22 -15.23
N ILE A 552 -3.23 -19.09 -13.94
CA ILE A 552 -2.24 -18.86 -12.88
C ILE A 552 -1.70 -20.21 -12.43
N VAL A 553 -0.39 -20.41 -12.56
CA VAL A 553 0.31 -21.60 -12.10
C VAL A 553 1.15 -21.27 -10.88
N VAL A 554 0.73 -21.75 -9.71
CA VAL A 554 1.46 -21.53 -8.44
C VAL A 554 2.68 -22.43 -8.38
N VAL A 555 3.87 -21.83 -8.30
CA VAL A 555 5.13 -22.55 -8.11
C VAL A 555 5.31 -22.86 -6.64
N ARG A 556 5.26 -24.14 -6.27
CA ARG A 556 5.38 -24.63 -4.91
C ARG A 556 6.80 -25.13 -4.65
N ASN A 557 7.38 -24.72 -3.52
CA ASN A 557 8.77 -25.03 -3.17
C ASN A 557 8.95 -25.57 -1.73
N LEU A 558 7.87 -25.99 -1.07
CA LEU A 558 7.97 -26.58 0.29
C LEU A 558 8.75 -27.88 0.33
N THR A 559 8.71 -28.66 -0.75
CA THR A 559 9.47 -29.92 -0.90
C THR A 559 10.04 -30.03 -2.31
N ASN A 560 11.03 -30.91 -2.49
CA ASN A 560 11.59 -31.23 -3.80
C ASN A 560 10.52 -31.79 -4.75
N ASP A 561 9.59 -32.59 -4.22
CA ASP A 561 8.48 -33.15 -5.00
C ASP A 561 7.55 -32.05 -5.48
N PHE A 562 7.24 -31.06 -4.64
CA PHE A 562 6.43 -29.91 -5.04
C PHE A 562 7.12 -29.05 -6.09
N LEU A 563 8.45 -28.87 -6.01
CA LEU A 563 9.22 -28.21 -7.07
C LEU A 563 9.12 -28.97 -8.39
N SER A 564 9.32 -30.30 -8.38
CA SER A 564 9.23 -31.14 -9.56
C SER A 564 7.83 -31.14 -10.18
N GLN A 565 6.78 -31.26 -9.35
CA GLN A 565 5.38 -31.17 -9.80
C GLN A 565 5.08 -29.80 -10.41
N SER A 566 5.59 -28.72 -9.81
CA SER A 566 5.39 -27.36 -10.31
C SER A 566 6.09 -27.14 -11.64
N ALA A 567 7.30 -27.69 -11.82
CA ALA A 567 8.01 -27.62 -13.09
C ALA A 567 7.24 -28.37 -14.20
N GLN A 568 6.74 -29.57 -13.93
CA GLN A 568 5.93 -30.34 -14.89
C GLN A 568 4.60 -29.64 -15.22
N ALA A 569 3.92 -29.08 -14.21
CA ALA A 569 2.67 -28.35 -14.41
C ALA A 569 2.90 -27.08 -15.27
N LEU A 570 3.95 -26.33 -14.98
CA LEU A 570 4.30 -25.13 -15.74
C LEU A 570 4.73 -25.47 -17.17
N GLU A 571 5.55 -26.49 -17.37
CA GLU A 571 5.93 -27.00 -18.70
C GLU A 571 4.68 -27.33 -19.54
N LYS A 572 3.78 -28.14 -18.99
CA LYS A 572 2.53 -28.50 -19.65
C LYS A 572 1.73 -27.27 -20.03
N ALA A 573 1.53 -26.35 -19.08
CA ALA A 573 0.77 -25.13 -19.31
C ALA A 573 1.40 -24.26 -20.43
N ILE A 574 2.74 -24.10 -20.46
CA ILE A 574 3.46 -23.37 -21.51
C ILE A 574 3.28 -24.04 -22.87
N ARG A 575 3.33 -25.36 -22.94
CA ARG A 575 3.15 -26.10 -24.21
C ARG A 575 1.74 -25.96 -24.78
N GLU A 576 0.73 -25.71 -23.95
CA GLU A 576 -0.65 -25.51 -24.35
C GLU A 576 -1.01 -24.03 -24.62
N ALA A 577 -0.21 -23.12 -24.15
CA ALA A 577 -0.50 -21.67 -24.21
C ALA A 577 0.05 -21.00 -25.48
N GLN A 578 -0.45 -19.81 -25.76
CA GLN A 578 0.04 -18.88 -26.78
C GLN A 578 0.93 -17.79 -26.20
N MET A 579 0.77 -17.53 -24.91
CA MET A 579 1.51 -16.47 -24.21
C MET A 579 2.04 -16.94 -22.85
N VAL A 580 3.18 -16.38 -22.45
CA VAL A 580 3.65 -16.42 -21.06
C VAL A 580 3.76 -14.99 -20.57
N VAL A 581 3.13 -14.68 -19.45
CA VAL A 581 3.23 -13.36 -18.82
C VAL A 581 3.87 -13.53 -17.45
N LEU A 582 5.10 -13.03 -17.30
CA LEU A 582 5.80 -12.98 -16.03
C LEU A 582 5.35 -11.74 -15.25
N PRO A 583 4.58 -11.92 -14.18
CA PRO A 583 4.02 -10.78 -13.43
C PRO A 583 5.09 -10.10 -12.57
N GLY A 584 4.73 -8.91 -12.07
CA GLY A 584 5.51 -8.21 -11.06
C GLY A 584 5.42 -8.84 -9.68
N GLY A 585 6.28 -8.39 -8.81
CA GLY A 585 6.38 -8.83 -7.42
C GLY A 585 7.82 -8.81 -6.93
N PHE A 586 8.08 -9.62 -5.89
CA PHE A 586 9.38 -9.74 -5.23
C PHE A 586 9.71 -11.22 -5.03
N SER A 587 9.95 -11.91 -6.13
CA SER A 587 10.17 -13.37 -6.12
C SER A 587 11.35 -13.77 -5.21
N GLY A 588 11.10 -14.71 -4.30
CA GLY A 588 12.06 -15.11 -3.30
C GLY A 588 12.32 -14.08 -2.20
N GLY A 589 11.54 -12.97 -2.16
CA GLY A 589 11.69 -11.87 -1.20
C GLY A 589 12.71 -10.83 -1.62
N ASP A 590 13.14 -10.81 -2.88
CA ASP A 590 14.19 -9.93 -3.43
C ASP A 590 15.42 -9.87 -2.51
N GLU A 591 16.12 -10.98 -2.46
CA GLU A 591 17.39 -11.08 -1.73
C GLU A 591 18.34 -9.91 -2.08
N PRO A 592 19.16 -9.43 -1.12
CA PRO A 592 19.96 -8.21 -1.28
C PRO A 592 20.87 -8.16 -2.52
N GLU A 593 21.10 -9.30 -3.15
CA GLU A 593 22.03 -9.43 -4.28
C GLU A 593 21.36 -9.65 -5.63
N GLY A 594 20.11 -9.22 -5.77
CA GLY A 594 19.45 -9.21 -7.07
C GLY A 594 18.10 -9.90 -7.14
N SER A 595 17.18 -9.17 -7.70
CA SER A 595 15.81 -9.58 -7.99
C SER A 595 15.71 -10.71 -9.02
N ALA A 596 14.58 -11.43 -9.00
CA ALA A 596 14.22 -12.48 -9.95
C ALA A 596 15.15 -13.72 -10.01
N LYS A 597 16.03 -13.92 -9.04
CA LYS A 597 16.95 -15.09 -9.03
C LYS A 597 16.19 -16.42 -9.05
N PHE A 598 15.15 -16.54 -8.24
CA PHE A 598 14.36 -17.77 -8.17
C PHE A 598 13.64 -18.04 -9.50
N ILE A 599 13.04 -17.03 -10.11
CA ILE A 599 12.41 -17.14 -11.44
C ILE A 599 13.45 -17.64 -12.46
N CYS A 600 14.60 -17.00 -12.52
CA CYS A 600 15.66 -17.34 -13.48
C CYS A 600 16.20 -18.77 -13.27
N SER A 601 16.45 -19.16 -12.03
CA SER A 601 16.93 -20.52 -11.71
C SER A 601 15.89 -21.56 -12.12
N PHE A 602 14.61 -21.31 -11.82
CA PHE A 602 13.53 -22.24 -12.13
C PHE A 602 13.29 -22.37 -13.64
N LEU A 603 13.26 -21.26 -14.39
CA LEU A 603 13.03 -21.26 -15.84
C LEU A 603 14.24 -21.76 -16.66
N ARG A 604 15.44 -21.84 -16.06
CA ARG A 604 16.60 -22.51 -16.65
C ARG A 604 16.56 -24.03 -16.55
N ASN A 605 15.56 -24.62 -15.87
CA ASN A 605 15.31 -26.05 -15.96
C ASN A 605 15.17 -26.44 -17.45
N PRO A 606 15.89 -27.47 -17.95
CA PRO A 606 15.92 -27.81 -19.38
C PRO A 606 14.51 -27.95 -20.00
N ALA A 607 13.60 -28.65 -19.34
CA ALA A 607 12.24 -28.85 -19.87
C ALA A 607 11.45 -27.53 -20.00
N LEU A 608 11.59 -26.63 -19.03
CA LEU A 608 10.95 -25.30 -19.08
C LEU A 608 11.61 -24.39 -20.13
N SER A 609 12.94 -24.40 -20.18
CA SER A 609 13.70 -23.65 -21.18
C SER A 609 13.32 -24.10 -22.61
N ASP A 610 13.27 -25.42 -22.85
CA ASP A 610 12.84 -25.96 -24.15
C ASP A 610 11.39 -25.59 -24.49
N ALA A 611 10.47 -25.63 -23.50
CA ALA A 611 9.08 -25.25 -23.72
C ALA A 611 8.93 -23.76 -24.07
N ILE A 612 9.70 -22.87 -23.42
CA ILE A 612 9.73 -21.43 -23.72
C ILE A 612 10.31 -21.19 -25.10
N MET A 613 11.44 -21.83 -25.43
CA MET A 613 12.07 -21.66 -26.74
C MET A 613 11.21 -22.22 -27.87
N ASP A 614 10.51 -23.33 -27.65
CA ASP A 614 9.52 -23.89 -28.58
C ASP A 614 8.37 -22.88 -28.79
N LEU A 615 7.82 -22.30 -27.70
CA LEU A 615 6.77 -21.29 -27.77
C LEU A 615 7.18 -20.13 -28.68
N LEU A 616 8.39 -19.57 -28.45
CA LEU A 616 8.88 -18.37 -29.15
C LEU A 616 9.35 -18.64 -30.58
N LYS A 617 10.01 -19.78 -30.85
CA LYS A 617 10.65 -20.07 -32.15
C LYS A 617 9.79 -20.87 -33.11
N HIS A 618 8.87 -21.71 -32.60
CA HIS A 618 8.14 -22.68 -33.45
C HIS A 618 6.62 -22.48 -33.42
N ARG A 619 6.06 -21.91 -32.36
CA ARG A 619 4.60 -21.77 -32.21
C ARG A 619 4.12 -20.31 -32.31
N ASP A 620 4.95 -19.39 -32.80
CA ASP A 620 4.64 -17.97 -32.94
C ASP A 620 4.18 -17.30 -31.63
N GLY A 621 4.57 -17.84 -30.45
CA GLY A 621 4.10 -17.38 -29.17
C GLY A 621 4.69 -16.05 -28.74
N LEU A 622 4.08 -15.43 -27.72
CA LEU A 622 4.49 -14.15 -27.16
C LEU A 622 4.88 -14.28 -25.68
N MET A 623 5.79 -13.42 -25.24
CA MET A 623 6.16 -13.33 -23.83
C MET A 623 6.22 -11.88 -23.36
N LEU A 624 5.63 -11.60 -22.20
CA LEU A 624 5.64 -10.28 -21.55
C LEU A 624 6.21 -10.42 -20.14
N GLY A 625 7.10 -9.52 -19.76
CA GLY A 625 7.59 -9.41 -18.37
C GLY A 625 7.37 -8.01 -17.82
N ILE A 626 6.71 -7.91 -16.67
CA ILE A 626 6.40 -6.66 -16.02
C ILE A 626 7.18 -6.58 -14.71
N CYS A 627 7.91 -5.49 -14.47
CA CYS A 627 8.67 -5.22 -13.24
C CYS A 627 9.59 -6.41 -12.89
N ASN A 628 9.28 -7.22 -11.89
CA ASN A 628 10.05 -8.43 -11.54
C ASN A 628 10.13 -9.43 -12.69
N GLY A 629 9.07 -9.55 -13.49
CA GLY A 629 9.09 -10.34 -14.73
C GLY A 629 10.07 -9.77 -15.77
N PHE A 630 10.18 -8.47 -15.90
CA PHE A 630 11.18 -7.87 -16.79
C PHE A 630 12.61 -8.10 -16.31
N GLN A 631 12.85 -8.00 -15.01
CA GLN A 631 14.14 -8.35 -14.40
C GLN A 631 14.54 -9.79 -14.75
N ALA A 632 13.57 -10.73 -14.70
CA ALA A 632 13.79 -12.11 -15.10
C ALA A 632 14.11 -12.25 -16.58
N LEU A 633 13.37 -11.57 -17.47
CA LEU A 633 13.61 -11.61 -18.91
C LEU A 633 15.01 -11.13 -19.29
N VAL A 634 15.48 -10.05 -18.67
CA VAL A 634 16.86 -9.53 -18.89
C VAL A 634 17.90 -10.54 -18.41
N LYS A 635 17.76 -11.06 -17.19
CA LYS A 635 18.71 -12.02 -16.60
C LYS A 635 18.75 -13.38 -17.32
N LEU A 636 17.65 -13.75 -17.99
CA LEU A 636 17.58 -14.94 -18.83
C LEU A 636 18.18 -14.72 -20.24
N GLY A 637 18.29 -13.47 -20.69
CA GLY A 637 18.71 -13.12 -22.05
C GLY A 637 17.55 -13.07 -23.05
N LEU A 638 16.30 -13.32 -22.62
CA LEU A 638 15.12 -13.27 -23.47
C LEU A 638 14.89 -11.87 -24.03
N VAL A 639 15.22 -10.85 -23.30
CA VAL A 639 15.48 -9.51 -23.81
C VAL A 639 16.90 -9.10 -23.43
N PRO A 640 17.67 -8.52 -24.34
CA PRO A 640 17.31 -8.15 -25.72
C PRO A 640 17.56 -9.24 -26.78
N TYR A 641 17.94 -10.47 -26.44
CA TYR A 641 18.48 -11.43 -27.43
C TYR A 641 17.41 -12.40 -27.99
N GLY A 642 16.26 -12.57 -27.38
CA GLY A 642 15.20 -13.48 -27.82
C GLY A 642 15.47 -14.96 -27.56
N GLU A 643 16.42 -15.27 -26.66
CA GLU A 643 16.78 -16.64 -26.29
C GLU A 643 17.28 -16.70 -24.83
N ILE A 644 17.10 -17.86 -24.21
CA ILE A 644 17.69 -18.13 -22.89
C ILE A 644 19.17 -18.42 -23.07
N ARG A 645 20.01 -17.56 -22.47
CA ARG A 645 21.46 -17.66 -22.59
C ARG A 645 22.18 -17.29 -21.28
N VAL A 646 23.47 -17.57 -21.22
CA VAL A 646 24.33 -17.06 -20.15
C VAL A 646 24.63 -15.59 -20.43
N MET A 647 24.46 -14.75 -19.42
CA MET A 647 24.73 -13.31 -19.47
C MET A 647 26.14 -13.04 -18.95
N ASP A 648 26.78 -12.01 -19.51
CA ASP A 648 28.13 -11.55 -19.15
C ASP A 648 28.17 -10.01 -19.04
N ASP A 649 29.33 -9.44 -18.79
CA ASP A 649 29.53 -8.00 -18.57
C ASP A 649 29.25 -7.14 -19.82
N SER A 650 29.13 -7.74 -21.00
CA SER A 650 28.75 -7.05 -22.25
C SER A 650 27.23 -6.89 -22.41
N CYS A 651 26.45 -7.50 -21.55
CA CYS A 651 25.00 -7.54 -21.60
C CYS A 651 24.36 -6.41 -20.77
N PRO A 652 23.17 -5.92 -21.17
CA PRO A 652 22.40 -5.03 -20.31
C PRO A 652 21.89 -5.74 -19.07
N THR A 653 21.63 -4.97 -18.01
CA THR A 653 21.02 -5.47 -16.78
C THR A 653 20.09 -4.44 -16.15
N LEU A 654 19.33 -4.89 -15.15
CA LEU A 654 18.56 -4.03 -14.26
C LEU A 654 19.20 -4.07 -12.87
N THR A 655 19.38 -2.92 -12.25
CA THR A 655 20.04 -2.76 -10.96
C THR A 655 19.29 -1.78 -10.05
N TYR A 656 19.85 -1.48 -8.89
CA TYR A 656 19.26 -0.58 -7.90
C TYR A 656 18.92 0.78 -8.46
N ASN A 657 17.79 1.32 -8.04
CA ASN A 657 17.40 2.70 -8.32
C ASN A 657 18.50 3.66 -7.87
N GLN A 658 18.74 4.72 -8.63
CA GLN A 658 19.78 5.71 -8.34
C GLN A 658 19.61 6.37 -6.96
N ILE A 659 18.36 6.53 -6.51
CA ILE A 659 18.04 7.07 -5.18
C ILE A 659 18.35 6.10 -4.03
N GLY A 660 18.72 4.85 -4.32
CA GLY A 660 19.08 3.86 -3.30
C GLY A 660 17.91 3.32 -2.46
N ARG A 661 16.67 3.48 -2.93
CA ARG A 661 15.47 2.99 -2.24
C ARG A 661 14.37 2.57 -3.20
N HIS A 662 13.38 1.87 -2.66
CA HIS A 662 12.11 1.61 -3.36
C HIS A 662 11.42 2.91 -3.75
N GLN A 663 10.77 2.91 -4.92
CA GLN A 663 9.89 3.98 -5.38
C GLN A 663 8.56 3.42 -5.86
N SER A 664 7.46 4.02 -5.36
CA SER A 664 6.09 3.73 -5.79
C SER A 664 5.36 5.03 -6.08
N ARG A 665 5.03 5.27 -7.34
CA ARG A 665 4.27 6.42 -7.83
C ARG A 665 3.81 6.21 -9.27
N TYR A 666 3.03 7.12 -9.82
CA TYR A 666 2.75 7.15 -11.26
C TYR A 666 3.84 7.90 -12.02
N VAL A 667 4.14 7.43 -13.22
CA VAL A 667 5.08 8.04 -14.17
C VAL A 667 4.43 8.14 -15.53
N THR A 668 4.92 9.06 -16.38
CA THR A 668 4.52 9.11 -17.78
C THR A 668 5.56 8.37 -18.61
N THR A 669 5.07 7.47 -19.47
CA THR A 669 5.90 6.74 -20.43
C THR A 669 5.46 7.07 -21.86
N ARG A 670 6.42 7.15 -22.77
CA ARG A 670 6.23 7.39 -24.18
C ARG A 670 6.58 6.14 -24.98
N VAL A 671 5.74 5.78 -25.94
CA VAL A 671 6.06 4.73 -26.91
C VAL A 671 7.20 5.20 -27.81
N ALA A 672 8.33 4.52 -27.73
CA ALA A 672 9.54 4.82 -28.52
C ALA A 672 9.61 3.96 -29.79
N SER A 673 9.08 2.75 -29.77
CA SER A 673 9.09 1.83 -30.91
C SER A 673 7.80 0.99 -30.96
N VAL A 674 7.36 0.71 -32.18
CA VAL A 674 6.21 -0.19 -32.44
C VAL A 674 6.64 -1.49 -33.13
N GLN A 675 7.93 -1.84 -33.05
CA GLN A 675 8.52 -3.06 -33.61
C GLN A 675 8.19 -4.32 -32.79
N SER A 676 6.95 -4.46 -32.33
CA SER A 676 6.53 -5.60 -31.54
C SER A 676 5.07 -5.93 -31.78
N PRO A 677 4.68 -7.22 -31.79
CA PRO A 677 3.28 -7.61 -31.74
C PRO A 677 2.52 -7.04 -30.54
N TRP A 678 3.19 -6.80 -29.44
CA TRP A 678 2.61 -6.16 -28.25
C TRP A 678 2.22 -4.70 -28.47
N MET A 679 2.70 -4.07 -29.53
CA MET A 679 2.47 -2.65 -29.87
C MET A 679 1.50 -2.43 -31.06
N LEU A 680 0.74 -3.45 -31.48
CA LEU A 680 -0.15 -3.35 -32.65
C LEU A 680 -1.17 -2.21 -32.54
N LYS A 681 -1.62 -1.89 -31.31
CA LYS A 681 -2.61 -0.84 -31.04
C LYS A 681 -1.99 0.46 -30.50
N CYS A 682 -0.66 0.58 -30.50
CA CYS A 682 0.08 1.77 -30.08
C CYS A 682 0.69 2.48 -31.29
N ASN A 683 0.98 3.78 -31.15
CA ASN A 683 1.73 4.57 -32.11
C ASN A 683 2.96 5.17 -31.41
N VAL A 684 4.02 5.42 -32.17
CA VAL A 684 5.19 6.14 -31.66
C VAL A 684 4.77 7.53 -31.20
N GLY A 685 5.18 7.88 -29.98
CA GLY A 685 4.79 9.13 -29.36
C GLY A 685 3.58 9.08 -28.44
N ASP A 686 2.80 7.99 -28.44
CA ASP A 686 1.69 7.82 -27.48
C ASP A 686 2.21 7.91 -26.04
N LEU A 687 1.48 8.62 -25.19
CA LEU A 687 1.81 8.85 -23.78
C LEU A 687 0.85 8.09 -22.87
N TYR A 688 1.41 7.42 -21.88
CA TYR A 688 0.63 6.66 -20.89
C TYR A 688 1.12 6.97 -19.47
N THR A 689 0.17 7.18 -18.56
CA THR A 689 0.43 7.41 -17.14
C THR A 689 0.24 6.10 -16.38
N ILE A 690 1.33 5.47 -15.95
CA ILE A 690 1.33 4.13 -15.36
C ILE A 690 2.01 4.11 -13.99
N PRO A 691 1.60 3.25 -13.05
CA PRO A 691 2.29 3.12 -11.77
C PRO A 691 3.59 2.34 -11.90
N ILE A 692 4.55 2.69 -11.08
CA ILE A 692 5.78 1.94 -10.84
C ILE A 692 5.88 1.56 -9.35
N SER A 693 6.56 0.44 -9.08
CA SER A 693 6.83 -0.02 -7.72
C SER A 693 8.04 -0.95 -7.72
N HIS A 694 9.23 -0.39 -7.48
CA HIS A 694 10.48 -1.15 -7.55
C HIS A 694 11.62 -0.50 -6.77
N GLY A 695 12.54 -1.32 -6.26
CA GLY A 695 13.85 -0.92 -5.72
C GLY A 695 14.98 -1.12 -6.73
N GLU A 696 14.80 -2.05 -7.69
CA GLU A 696 15.75 -2.43 -8.73
C GLU A 696 15.10 -2.29 -10.12
N GLY A 697 14.97 -1.07 -10.61
CA GLY A 697 14.36 -0.82 -11.93
C GLY A 697 15.29 -0.10 -12.90
N ARG A 698 16.53 0.21 -12.48
CA ARG A 698 17.48 1.00 -13.26
C ARG A 698 18.08 0.17 -14.38
N PHE A 699 17.72 0.49 -15.62
CA PHE A 699 18.34 -0.09 -16.81
C PHE A 699 19.74 0.48 -17.02
N VAL A 700 20.72 -0.40 -17.13
CA VAL A 700 22.12 -0.08 -17.44
C VAL A 700 22.62 -1.00 -18.54
N ALA A 701 23.43 -0.46 -19.43
CA ALA A 701 24.02 -1.20 -20.53
C ALA A 701 25.36 -0.59 -20.91
N PRO A 702 26.33 -1.41 -21.41
CA PRO A 702 27.50 -0.87 -22.09
C PRO A 702 27.09 0.00 -23.29
N SER A 703 27.84 1.05 -23.58
CA SER A 703 27.50 2.03 -24.63
C SER A 703 27.18 1.40 -25.97
N LYS A 704 27.95 0.34 -26.38
CA LYS A 704 27.68 -0.40 -27.60
C LYS A 704 26.34 -1.10 -27.57
N ALA A 705 26.03 -1.81 -26.49
CA ALA A 705 24.75 -2.52 -26.34
C ALA A 705 23.56 -1.54 -26.36
N ALA A 706 23.68 -0.39 -25.71
CA ALA A 706 22.66 0.66 -25.76
C ALA A 706 22.46 1.21 -27.16
N ALA A 707 23.56 1.53 -27.87
CA ALA A 707 23.50 2.01 -29.25
C ALA A 707 22.87 0.97 -30.20
N ASP A 708 23.21 -0.30 -30.03
CA ASP A 708 22.64 -1.40 -30.83
C ASP A 708 21.12 -1.54 -30.58
N LEU A 709 20.63 -1.44 -29.32
CA LEU A 709 19.20 -1.46 -28.98
C LEU A 709 18.44 -0.33 -29.68
N ILE A 710 18.98 0.88 -29.65
CA ILE A 710 18.38 2.06 -30.30
C ILE A 710 18.36 1.88 -31.81
N ALA A 711 19.50 1.48 -32.42
CA ALA A 711 19.65 1.33 -33.85
C ALA A 711 18.78 0.23 -34.47
N HIS A 712 18.35 -0.77 -33.68
CA HIS A 712 17.50 -1.86 -34.13
C HIS A 712 16.02 -1.72 -33.67
N GLY A 713 15.63 -0.57 -33.12
CA GLY A 713 14.25 -0.32 -32.69
C GLY A 713 13.79 -1.18 -31.52
N GLN A 714 14.72 -1.71 -30.70
CA GLN A 714 14.43 -2.57 -29.57
C GLN A 714 14.06 -1.81 -28.27
N VAL A 715 14.20 -0.47 -28.26
CA VAL A 715 13.70 0.36 -27.14
C VAL A 715 12.20 0.57 -27.34
N GLY A 716 11.39 -0.06 -26.50
CA GLY A 716 9.93 -0.03 -26.59
C GLY A 716 9.33 1.24 -26.03
N THR A 717 9.77 1.65 -24.84
CA THR A 717 9.23 2.79 -24.08
C THR A 717 10.32 3.58 -23.37
N GLN A 718 10.10 4.89 -23.22
CA GLN A 718 10.94 5.80 -22.43
C GLN A 718 10.13 6.50 -21.34
N TYR A 719 10.76 6.78 -20.19
CA TYR A 719 10.22 7.72 -19.20
C TYR A 719 10.28 9.14 -19.73
N VAL A 720 9.20 9.89 -19.56
CA VAL A 720 9.07 11.26 -20.08
C VAL A 720 8.37 12.18 -19.06
N ASP A 721 8.61 13.48 -19.22
CA ASP A 721 7.86 14.51 -18.51
C ASP A 721 6.41 14.60 -19.03
N LEU A 722 5.63 15.52 -18.48
CA LEU A 722 4.22 15.70 -18.85
C LEU A 722 4.03 16.24 -20.28
N GLU A 723 5.08 16.78 -20.88
CA GLU A 723 5.16 17.25 -22.26
C GLU A 723 5.70 16.20 -23.25
N GLY A 724 6.00 15.00 -22.75
CA GLY A 724 6.51 13.88 -23.56
C GLY A 724 8.02 13.92 -23.86
N ARG A 725 8.80 14.70 -23.13
CA ARG A 725 10.25 14.85 -23.29
C ARG A 725 10.97 13.90 -22.32
N PRO A 726 11.86 13.03 -22.81
CA PRO A 726 12.68 12.20 -21.94
C PRO A 726 13.67 13.02 -21.12
N SER A 727 13.89 12.62 -19.86
CA SER A 727 14.81 13.32 -18.95
C SER A 727 15.45 12.34 -17.97
N MET A 728 16.63 12.70 -17.46
CA MET A 728 17.30 12.00 -16.37
C MET A 728 16.83 12.47 -14.99
N ASP A 729 15.97 13.50 -14.90
CA ASP A 729 15.39 13.94 -13.63
C ASP A 729 14.67 12.77 -12.96
N ILE A 730 14.98 12.51 -11.69
CA ILE A 730 14.41 11.41 -10.91
C ILE A 730 12.88 11.51 -10.77
N LEU A 731 12.29 12.67 -10.91
CA LEU A 731 10.83 12.86 -10.93
C LEU A 731 10.19 12.38 -12.22
N VAL A 732 10.98 12.29 -13.29
CA VAL A 732 10.59 11.79 -14.62
C VAL A 732 11.04 10.36 -14.80
N ASN A 733 12.33 10.08 -14.58
CA ASN A 733 12.99 8.79 -14.70
C ASN A 733 13.30 8.25 -13.28
N PRO A 734 12.34 7.57 -12.62
CA PRO A 734 12.37 7.35 -11.17
C PRO A 734 13.49 6.41 -10.71
N ASN A 735 14.09 5.67 -11.61
CA ASN A 735 15.15 4.72 -11.30
C ASN A 735 16.54 5.17 -11.80
N GLY A 736 16.62 6.21 -12.63
CA GLY A 736 17.86 6.69 -13.26
C GLY A 736 18.32 5.80 -14.42
N SER A 737 17.39 5.19 -15.16
CA SER A 737 17.67 4.34 -16.32
C SER A 737 18.39 5.10 -17.41
N LEU A 738 19.40 4.45 -18.03
CA LEU A 738 20.15 4.97 -19.17
C LEU A 738 19.19 5.39 -20.30
N GLU A 739 19.39 6.60 -20.88
CA GLU A 739 18.55 7.17 -21.93
C GLU A 739 17.04 7.18 -21.58
N ALA A 740 16.70 7.22 -20.29
CA ALA A 740 15.33 7.11 -19.79
C ALA A 740 14.58 5.85 -20.29
N ILE A 741 15.28 4.78 -20.65
CA ILE A 741 14.69 3.52 -21.15
C ILE A 741 13.86 2.88 -20.05
N GLU A 742 12.57 2.63 -20.35
CA GLU A 742 11.62 1.98 -19.44
C GLU A 742 11.33 0.53 -19.79
N GLY A 743 11.39 0.20 -21.12
CA GLY A 743 11.15 -1.17 -21.61
C GLY A 743 11.84 -1.46 -22.92
N ILE A 744 12.18 -2.75 -23.15
CA ILE A 744 12.89 -3.22 -24.33
C ILE A 744 12.31 -4.51 -24.92
N PHE A 745 12.53 -4.71 -26.22
CA PHE A 745 12.10 -5.88 -26.97
C PHE A 745 13.23 -6.89 -27.27
N SER A 746 12.82 -8.14 -27.57
CA SER A 746 13.65 -9.08 -28.35
C SER A 746 13.81 -8.59 -29.81
N PRO A 747 14.80 -9.10 -30.59
CA PRO A 747 15.04 -8.64 -31.97
C PRO A 747 13.81 -8.79 -32.88
N ASP A 748 12.97 -9.80 -32.65
CA ASP A 748 11.73 -10.04 -33.40
C ASP A 748 10.49 -9.41 -32.75
N GLY A 749 10.63 -8.76 -31.60
CA GLY A 749 9.57 -8.12 -30.86
C GLY A 749 8.59 -9.05 -30.14
N ARG A 750 8.77 -10.37 -30.19
CA ARG A 750 7.87 -11.34 -29.52
C ARG A 750 7.97 -11.30 -28.00
N VAL A 751 9.14 -10.97 -27.49
CA VAL A 751 9.38 -10.79 -26.05
C VAL A 751 9.44 -9.30 -25.74
N PHE A 752 8.66 -8.86 -24.77
CA PHE A 752 8.66 -7.48 -24.26
C PHE A 752 8.84 -7.48 -22.75
N GLY A 753 9.76 -6.65 -22.27
CA GLY A 753 9.94 -6.39 -20.85
C GLY A 753 9.87 -4.91 -20.54
N LYS A 754 9.17 -4.54 -19.46
CA LYS A 754 9.03 -3.16 -18.99
C LYS A 754 8.87 -3.07 -17.48
N MET A 755 9.25 -1.92 -16.90
CA MET A 755 9.16 -1.74 -15.43
C MET A 755 7.78 -1.29 -14.95
N GLY A 756 7.06 -0.50 -15.74
CA GLY A 756 5.77 0.05 -15.35
C GLY A 756 4.63 -0.97 -15.40
N HIS A 757 3.75 -0.88 -14.42
CA HIS A 757 2.64 -1.80 -14.20
C HIS A 757 1.37 -1.38 -14.94
N LEU A 758 1.28 -1.69 -16.22
CA LEU A 758 0.09 -1.38 -17.03
C LEU A 758 -1.14 -2.23 -16.68
N GLU A 759 -0.94 -3.35 -15.99
CA GLU A 759 -2.00 -4.23 -15.50
C GLU A 759 -2.75 -3.66 -14.30
N ARG A 760 -2.12 -2.75 -13.54
CA ARG A 760 -2.68 -2.12 -12.34
C ARG A 760 -3.60 -0.96 -12.71
N ARG A 761 -4.68 -1.25 -13.43
CA ARG A 761 -5.66 -0.26 -13.89
C ARG A 761 -7.11 -0.71 -13.68
N GLY A 762 -8.01 0.25 -13.66
CA GLY A 762 -9.45 0.02 -13.56
C GLY A 762 -10.21 1.35 -13.61
N PRO A 763 -11.54 1.33 -13.77
CA PRO A 763 -12.34 2.56 -13.91
C PRO A 763 -12.25 3.50 -12.70
N PHE A 764 -11.92 2.96 -11.53
CA PHE A 764 -11.84 3.72 -10.27
C PHE A 764 -10.44 3.68 -9.64
N VAL A 765 -9.42 3.28 -10.39
CA VAL A 765 -8.04 3.20 -9.87
C VAL A 765 -7.33 4.52 -10.07
N ALA A 766 -6.72 5.05 -9.00
CA ALA A 766 -5.92 6.28 -9.00
C ALA A 766 -6.67 7.48 -9.62
N VAL A 767 -7.92 7.72 -9.18
CA VAL A 767 -8.77 8.78 -9.75
C VAL A 767 -8.20 10.18 -9.53
N ASN A 768 -7.33 10.34 -8.53
CA ASN A 768 -6.60 11.59 -8.27
C ASN A 768 -5.35 11.77 -9.12
N ILE A 769 -5.02 10.85 -10.03
CA ILE A 769 -3.92 10.98 -10.98
C ILE A 769 -4.51 11.15 -12.38
N PRO A 770 -4.34 12.30 -13.05
CA PRO A 770 -4.79 12.48 -14.43
C PRO A 770 -3.89 11.74 -15.42
N GLY A 771 -4.32 11.63 -16.67
CA GLY A 771 -3.59 11.02 -17.76
C GLY A 771 -4.21 9.72 -18.26
N GLU A 772 -3.74 9.25 -19.44
CA GLU A 772 -4.20 7.99 -20.04
C GLU A 772 -3.50 6.80 -19.35
N LYS A 773 -4.28 5.96 -18.70
CA LYS A 773 -3.77 4.80 -17.96
C LYS A 773 -3.88 3.48 -18.74
N HIS A 774 -4.54 3.52 -19.90
CA HIS A 774 -4.79 2.32 -20.69
C HIS A 774 -3.80 2.20 -21.85
N MET A 775 -2.64 1.60 -21.59
CA MET A 775 -1.73 1.16 -22.63
C MET A 775 -2.21 -0.22 -23.16
N PRO A 776 -2.64 -0.34 -24.44
CA PRO A 776 -3.37 -1.51 -24.94
C PRO A 776 -2.42 -2.67 -25.36
N LEU A 777 -1.48 -3.07 -24.46
CA LEU A 777 -0.55 -4.16 -24.75
C LEU A 777 -1.23 -5.53 -24.76
N PHE A 778 -2.06 -5.83 -23.77
CA PHE A 778 -2.79 -7.10 -23.70
C PHE A 778 -3.75 -7.25 -24.86
N GLU A 779 -4.42 -6.18 -25.26
CA GLU A 779 -5.30 -6.12 -26.42
C GLU A 779 -4.53 -6.31 -27.74
N SER A 780 -3.32 -5.76 -27.82
CA SER A 780 -2.40 -5.98 -28.97
C SER A 780 -1.94 -7.43 -29.05
N GLY A 781 -1.54 -8.01 -27.90
CA GLY A 781 -1.19 -9.43 -27.81
C GLY A 781 -2.35 -10.36 -28.22
N ALA A 782 -3.58 -10.06 -27.77
CA ALA A 782 -4.77 -10.81 -28.18
C ALA A 782 -5.02 -10.70 -29.69
N GLU A 783 -4.88 -9.50 -30.25
CA GLU A 783 -5.09 -9.22 -31.69
C GLU A 783 -4.09 -9.96 -32.58
N TYR A 784 -2.83 -10.09 -32.15
CA TYR A 784 -1.79 -10.80 -32.88
C TYR A 784 -2.19 -12.26 -33.20
N PHE A 785 -2.94 -12.92 -32.33
CA PHE A 785 -3.41 -14.31 -32.55
C PHE A 785 -4.73 -14.41 -33.30
N LYS A 786 -5.43 -13.32 -33.56
CA LYS A 786 -6.65 -13.29 -34.38
C LYS A 786 -6.30 -13.04 -35.83
#